data_7ff3717e3cd4d6ab93098cd9f5b265c3
#
_entry.id   7ff3717e3cd4d6ab93098cd9f5b265c3
#
_cell.length_a   1.000
_cell.length_b   1.000
_cell.length_c   1.000
_cell.angle_alpha   90.00
_cell.angle_beta   90.00
_cell.angle_gamma   90.00
#
_symmetry.space_group_name_H-M   'P 1'
#
loop_
_entity.id
_entity.type
_entity.pdbx_description
1 polymer ?
#
loop_
_entity_poly.entity_id
_entity_poly.type
_entity_poly.pdbx_seq_one_letter_code
_entity_poly.pdbx_strand_id
1 'polypeptide(L)'
;WATATSGLWAPDVRYIDGRYVLYFTVTDTTLNPGDDSAIGVATSDSPVGPWTPTDKPVVPPRPAPGGGFLWTFDPAGFTDVDGNRYLYFGSYFGGLWATRVSADGLTATGQATQVAIDNRYEGSYVVRHGGWYYLMGSSANCCAGPTTGYSVFSGRSRSPLGPFVDADGIPLLASAVGGTVMLTQNGNRWIGAGHHAIATDNAGRDFIVYHALDRHQPWLNEPFGINRRPMLMDRIDWVDGWPRTRAGAGPSDSPQPTPVTGSGLGITAANPAAGGFRGLTAGPADPQAGHTALVHGSARTRSDAPGHQVRVRLDVQGSQPLRVTLGSKSRRVRVTLDPQRGRLEVTTAKGRSARSESTALRGSSWRTLLVEVHGSRILAQVSESDLGDPMAEVRLRARGFSLAEGPVRLSSRRVLVDNFSVRKPAREASRLVSVPRAGELLDADEFSGPLSSAWRWVREDTSATVSNGRLHWPLTSTDLVGASNNAGVLLHDTPDGTWIAQTKVTLDLGENTVRNFQQAGLIAYRNDSDFARLSSVAIWNTRQTEFGRELVAASDGRTIYGGAVVGTPAPTVWLRLAHTRNAAGELLYRAASSRDGSSWTWGAVWTFDAGTAPRIGLVAHGGADPAATAEFDYLRFYASSWPGRSR
;
A
#
# COMPACT_ATOMS: atom_id res chain seq x y z
N TRP A 1 17.15 -27.53 -4.90
CA TRP A 1 17.88 -26.30 -4.63
C TRP A 1 17.49 -25.65 -3.29
N ALA A 2 16.54 -26.21 -2.58
CA ALA A 2 16.20 -25.92 -1.20
C ALA A 2 16.46 -27.13 -0.31
N THR A 3 16.63 -26.92 0.99
CA THR A 3 16.82 -27.96 2.00
C THR A 3 15.62 -27.99 2.95
N ALA A 4 15.57 -28.99 3.83
CA ALA A 4 14.54 -29.03 4.89
C ALA A 4 14.66 -27.88 5.91
N THR A 5 15.81 -27.19 5.95
CA THR A 5 16.09 -26.05 6.82
C THR A 5 15.94 -24.70 6.14
N SER A 6 15.74 -24.68 4.80
CA SER A 6 15.47 -23.43 4.08
C SER A 6 14.18 -22.78 4.56
N GLY A 7 14.20 -21.46 4.78
CA GLY A 7 13.01 -20.69 5.13
C GLY A 7 12.12 -20.47 3.91
N LEU A 8 10.80 -20.59 4.08
CA LEU A 8 9.80 -20.27 3.05
C LEU A 8 8.99 -19.05 3.52
N TRP A 9 8.93 -17.99 2.68
CA TRP A 9 8.37 -16.69 3.05
C TRP A 9 7.44 -16.13 1.97
N ALA A 10 6.56 -15.22 2.37
CA ALA A 10 5.82 -14.28 1.53
C ALA A 10 5.25 -14.86 0.22
N PRO A 11 4.31 -15.81 0.29
CA PRO A 11 3.73 -16.42 -0.91
C PRO A 11 2.79 -15.43 -1.64
N ASP A 12 2.80 -15.47 -2.99
CA ASP A 12 1.82 -14.83 -3.87
C ASP A 12 1.21 -15.86 -4.82
N VAL A 13 -0.11 -15.96 -4.85
CA VAL A 13 -0.84 -16.93 -5.68
C VAL A 13 -1.51 -16.20 -6.84
N ARG A 14 -1.24 -16.70 -8.06
CA ARG A 14 -1.90 -16.23 -9.29
C ARG A 14 -2.58 -17.40 -10.01
N TYR A 15 -3.56 -17.09 -10.85
CA TYR A 15 -4.17 -18.06 -11.76
C TYR A 15 -3.69 -17.73 -13.16
N ILE A 16 -2.95 -18.62 -13.79
CA ILE A 16 -2.28 -18.39 -15.07
C ILE A 16 -2.55 -19.59 -15.99
N ASP A 17 -3.17 -19.32 -17.13
CA ASP A 17 -3.42 -20.30 -18.19
C ASP A 17 -4.04 -21.62 -17.68
N GLY A 18 -5.05 -21.49 -16.82
CA GLY A 18 -5.82 -22.62 -16.34
C GLY A 18 -5.27 -23.33 -15.10
N ARG A 19 -4.22 -22.83 -14.48
CA ARG A 19 -3.65 -23.39 -13.24
C ARG A 19 -3.30 -22.30 -12.23
N TYR A 20 -3.16 -22.70 -10.98
CA TYR A 20 -2.64 -21.84 -9.93
C TYR A 20 -1.11 -21.85 -9.97
N VAL A 21 -0.52 -20.67 -9.85
CA VAL A 21 0.93 -20.44 -9.80
C VAL A 21 1.24 -19.75 -8.48
N LEU A 22 2.08 -20.39 -7.66
CA LEU A 22 2.51 -19.90 -6.36
C LEU A 22 3.97 -19.44 -6.46
N TYR A 23 4.21 -18.16 -6.29
CA TYR A 23 5.55 -17.61 -6.08
C TYR A 23 5.84 -17.54 -4.58
N PHE A 24 7.09 -17.80 -4.18
CA PHE A 24 7.49 -17.77 -2.78
C PHE A 24 8.99 -17.51 -2.63
N THR A 25 9.38 -16.87 -1.56
CA THR A 25 10.79 -16.71 -1.20
C THR A 25 11.35 -17.99 -0.61
N VAL A 26 12.58 -18.33 -0.95
CA VAL A 26 13.38 -19.38 -0.31
C VAL A 26 14.68 -18.77 0.18
N THR A 27 15.00 -18.91 1.46
CA THR A 27 16.29 -18.50 2.04
C THR A 27 17.18 -19.70 2.28
N ASP A 28 18.48 -19.47 2.39
CA ASP A 28 19.48 -20.50 2.63
C ASP A 28 19.40 -21.64 1.59
N THR A 29 19.55 -21.26 0.31
CA THR A 29 19.46 -22.22 -0.79
C THR A 29 20.74 -23.06 -0.89
N THR A 30 20.68 -24.15 -1.66
CA THR A 30 21.88 -24.95 -1.98
C THR A 30 22.65 -24.42 -3.17
N LEU A 31 22.21 -23.32 -3.79
CA LEU A 31 22.82 -22.76 -4.99
C LEU A 31 24.13 -22.03 -4.70
N ASN A 32 24.26 -21.48 -3.51
CA ASN A 32 25.45 -20.78 -3.05
C ASN A 32 25.76 -21.11 -1.57
N PRO A 33 27.03 -21.03 -1.17
CA PRO A 33 27.37 -21.04 0.24
C PRO A 33 27.04 -19.68 0.88
N GLY A 34 26.41 -19.70 2.05
CA GLY A 34 26.07 -18.49 2.82
C GLY A 34 24.61 -18.09 2.66
N ASP A 35 24.25 -16.98 3.30
CA ASP A 35 22.89 -16.45 3.43
C ASP A 35 22.40 -15.88 2.10
N ASP A 36 21.87 -16.69 1.22
CA ASP A 36 21.27 -16.28 -0.04
C ASP A 36 19.74 -16.38 0.00
N SER A 37 19.10 -15.79 -1.00
CA SER A 37 17.65 -15.90 -1.19
C SER A 37 17.27 -15.89 -2.66
N ALA A 38 16.22 -16.62 -2.99
CA ALA A 38 15.70 -16.79 -4.34
C ALA A 38 14.17 -16.79 -4.35
N ILE A 39 13.55 -16.54 -5.49
CA ILE A 39 12.11 -16.74 -5.67
C ILE A 39 11.87 -18.09 -6.33
N GLY A 40 11.17 -18.98 -5.62
CA GLY A 40 10.65 -20.21 -6.13
C GLY A 40 9.29 -20.05 -6.80
N VAL A 41 8.92 -21.03 -7.60
CA VAL A 41 7.59 -21.11 -8.19
C VAL A 41 7.09 -22.55 -8.18
N ALA A 42 5.80 -22.73 -7.87
CA ALA A 42 5.11 -24.00 -7.90
C ALA A 42 3.76 -23.87 -8.60
N THR A 43 3.24 -24.98 -9.13
CA THR A 43 1.94 -25.01 -9.81
C THR A 43 1.01 -26.02 -9.17
N SER A 44 -0.30 -25.77 -9.29
CA SER A 44 -1.35 -26.68 -8.87
C SER A 44 -2.63 -26.47 -9.70
N ASP A 45 -3.45 -27.52 -9.81
CA ASP A 45 -4.81 -27.43 -10.37
C ASP A 45 -5.82 -26.94 -9.32
N SER A 46 -5.41 -26.80 -8.05
CA SER A 46 -6.24 -26.36 -6.94
C SER A 46 -5.54 -25.25 -6.13
N PRO A 47 -6.27 -24.23 -5.63
CA PRO A 47 -5.67 -23.16 -4.82
C PRO A 47 -5.11 -23.66 -3.47
N VAL A 48 -5.51 -24.83 -3.03
CA VAL A 48 -5.03 -25.46 -1.80
C VAL A 48 -3.96 -26.54 -2.02
N GLY A 49 -3.52 -26.69 -3.28
CA GLY A 49 -2.54 -27.72 -3.65
C GLY A 49 -3.18 -29.10 -3.95
N PRO A 50 -2.38 -30.17 -4.07
CA PRO A 50 -0.93 -30.19 -3.83
C PRO A 50 -0.14 -29.33 -4.82
N TRP A 51 0.95 -28.73 -4.34
CA TRP A 51 1.82 -27.86 -5.14
C TRP A 51 3.02 -28.63 -5.69
N THR A 52 3.32 -28.43 -6.96
CA THR A 52 4.49 -29.02 -7.63
C THR A 52 5.50 -27.91 -7.90
N PRO A 53 6.62 -27.82 -7.17
CA PRO A 53 7.65 -26.84 -7.40
C PRO A 53 8.45 -27.15 -8.67
N THR A 54 9.06 -26.10 -9.24
CA THR A 54 10.00 -26.24 -10.36
C THR A 54 11.39 -26.63 -9.86
N ASP A 55 12.18 -27.23 -10.75
CA ASP A 55 13.56 -27.65 -10.45
C ASP A 55 14.53 -26.47 -10.27
N LYS A 56 14.15 -25.28 -10.68
CA LYS A 56 14.96 -24.05 -10.61
C LYS A 56 14.12 -22.89 -10.09
N PRO A 57 14.74 -21.93 -9.39
CA PRO A 57 14.05 -20.69 -9.01
C PRO A 57 13.68 -19.88 -10.26
N VAL A 58 12.56 -19.14 -10.19
CA VAL A 58 12.18 -18.18 -11.22
C VAL A 58 13.08 -16.93 -11.17
N VAL A 59 13.55 -16.55 -9.98
CA VAL A 59 14.57 -15.54 -9.77
C VAL A 59 15.67 -16.15 -8.90
N PRO A 60 16.88 -16.37 -9.45
CA PRO A 60 17.99 -16.92 -8.68
C PRO A 60 18.55 -15.90 -7.69
N PRO A 61 19.41 -16.33 -6.75
CA PRO A 61 20.13 -15.43 -5.86
C PRO A 61 20.89 -14.37 -6.63
N ARG A 62 20.87 -13.13 -6.13
CA ARG A 62 21.47 -11.97 -6.78
C ARG A 62 22.69 -11.48 -6.00
N PRO A 63 23.92 -11.56 -6.58
CA PRO A 63 25.11 -11.06 -5.90
C PRO A 63 25.02 -9.57 -5.57
N ALA A 64 25.44 -9.19 -4.37
CA ALA A 64 25.56 -7.79 -3.96
C ALA A 64 26.92 -7.20 -4.40
N PRO A 65 26.99 -5.90 -4.76
CA PRO A 65 28.23 -5.25 -5.19
C PRO A 65 29.37 -5.31 -4.17
N GLY A 66 29.06 -5.39 -2.86
CA GLY A 66 30.03 -5.47 -1.77
C GLY A 66 30.33 -6.88 -1.28
N GLY A 67 29.88 -7.91 -1.98
CA GLY A 67 29.91 -9.31 -1.56
C GLY A 67 28.63 -9.75 -0.84
N GLY A 68 28.40 -11.06 -0.76
CA GLY A 68 27.14 -11.63 -0.30
C GLY A 68 26.01 -11.48 -1.32
N PHE A 69 24.78 -11.43 -0.86
CA PHE A 69 23.59 -11.44 -1.71
C PHE A 69 22.62 -10.31 -1.37
N LEU A 70 21.96 -9.77 -2.41
CA LEU A 70 20.81 -8.88 -2.25
C LEU A 70 19.59 -9.68 -1.79
N TRP A 71 18.78 -9.11 -0.93
CA TRP A 71 17.54 -9.73 -0.51
C TRP A 71 16.57 -9.88 -1.68
N THR A 72 16.33 -11.12 -2.06
CA THR A 72 15.44 -11.54 -3.15
C THR A 72 14.19 -12.15 -2.54
N PHE A 73 13.33 -11.28 -1.97
CA PHE A 73 12.18 -11.62 -1.16
C PHE A 73 10.87 -11.11 -1.78
N ASP A 74 9.75 -11.46 -1.16
CA ASP A 74 8.43 -10.84 -1.30
C ASP A 74 7.94 -10.78 -2.75
N PRO A 75 7.82 -11.92 -3.45
CA PRO A 75 7.36 -11.92 -4.82
C PRO A 75 5.91 -11.46 -4.94
N ALA A 76 5.61 -10.69 -5.99
CA ALA A 76 4.26 -10.31 -6.38
C ALA A 76 4.12 -10.36 -7.90
N GLY A 77 3.28 -11.26 -8.40
CA GLY A 77 2.98 -11.39 -9.82
C GLY A 77 2.04 -10.27 -10.29
N PHE A 78 2.18 -9.84 -11.53
CA PHE A 78 1.32 -8.86 -12.17
C PHE A 78 1.16 -9.17 -13.66
N THR A 79 -0.08 -9.13 -14.16
CA THR A 79 -0.38 -9.23 -15.60
C THR A 79 -0.85 -7.88 -16.12
N ASP A 80 -0.23 -7.39 -17.20
CA ASP A 80 -0.62 -6.13 -17.81
C ASP A 80 -1.74 -6.32 -18.85
N VAL A 81 -2.40 -5.23 -19.19
CA VAL A 81 -3.51 -5.18 -20.16
C VAL A 81 -3.14 -5.57 -21.59
N ASP A 82 -1.87 -5.70 -21.91
CA ASP A 82 -1.34 -6.26 -23.16
C ASP A 82 -1.03 -7.77 -23.06
N GLY A 83 -1.26 -8.36 -21.87
CA GLY A 83 -1.00 -9.76 -21.57
C GLY A 83 0.44 -10.09 -21.19
N ASN A 84 1.34 -9.11 -21.15
CA ASN A 84 2.68 -9.31 -20.61
C ASN A 84 2.61 -9.55 -19.08
N ARG A 85 3.49 -10.43 -18.59
CA ARG A 85 3.56 -10.77 -17.17
C ARG A 85 4.84 -10.27 -16.55
N TYR A 86 4.72 -9.85 -15.33
CA TYR A 86 5.81 -9.30 -14.52
C TYR A 86 5.84 -9.97 -13.16
N LEU A 87 7.01 -10.08 -12.58
CA LEU A 87 7.22 -10.47 -11.20
C LEU A 87 8.01 -9.35 -10.52
N TYR A 88 7.40 -8.75 -9.50
CA TYR A 88 8.06 -7.80 -8.60
C TYR A 88 8.61 -8.56 -7.41
N PHE A 89 9.75 -8.15 -6.90
CA PHE A 89 10.41 -8.81 -5.78
C PHE A 89 11.48 -7.89 -5.19
N GLY A 90 12.01 -8.28 -4.05
CA GLY A 90 13.05 -7.55 -3.34
C GLY A 90 12.56 -7.04 -2.00
N SER A 91 13.48 -6.78 -1.12
CA SER A 91 13.23 -6.27 0.20
C SER A 91 14.40 -5.38 0.61
N TYR A 92 14.23 -4.53 1.57
CA TYR A 92 15.14 -3.56 2.17
C TYR A 92 16.57 -3.55 1.61
N PHE A 93 17.37 -4.61 1.89
CA PHE A 93 18.77 -4.73 1.45
C PHE A 93 18.87 -5.23 0.00
N GLY A 94 18.67 -4.33 -0.93
CA GLY A 94 18.74 -4.59 -2.35
C GLY A 94 17.64 -3.90 -3.15
N GLY A 95 16.69 -3.25 -2.49
CA GLY A 95 15.60 -2.52 -3.13
C GLY A 95 14.55 -3.40 -3.79
N LEU A 96 13.54 -2.77 -4.37
CA LEU A 96 12.50 -3.45 -5.13
C LEU A 96 12.86 -3.51 -6.61
N TRP A 97 12.63 -4.66 -7.21
CA TRP A 97 12.94 -4.97 -8.61
C TRP A 97 11.72 -5.55 -9.32
N ALA A 98 11.71 -5.48 -10.62
CA ALA A 98 10.71 -6.12 -11.49
C ALA A 98 11.38 -6.79 -12.67
N THR A 99 10.90 -7.97 -13.06
CA THR A 99 11.32 -8.68 -14.26
C THR A 99 10.11 -9.15 -15.06
N ARG A 100 10.27 -9.34 -16.36
CA ARG A 100 9.28 -10.06 -17.16
C ARG A 100 9.38 -11.55 -16.90
N VAL A 101 8.24 -12.22 -16.91
CA VAL A 101 8.15 -13.69 -16.86
C VAL A 101 7.49 -14.23 -18.13
N SER A 102 7.69 -15.52 -18.39
CA SER A 102 7.08 -16.26 -19.49
C SER A 102 5.55 -16.26 -19.42
N ALA A 103 4.90 -16.60 -20.51
CA ALA A 103 3.44 -16.64 -20.59
C ALA A 103 2.80 -17.58 -19.56
N ASP A 104 3.48 -18.67 -19.17
CA ASP A 104 3.07 -19.60 -18.13
C ASP A 104 3.44 -19.15 -16.70
N GLY A 105 4.18 -18.03 -16.57
CA GLY A 105 4.61 -17.47 -15.29
C GLY A 105 5.80 -18.18 -14.62
N LEU A 106 6.42 -19.19 -15.26
CA LEU A 106 7.35 -20.07 -14.57
C LEU A 106 8.83 -19.69 -14.74
N THR A 107 9.15 -18.78 -15.66
CA THR A 107 10.54 -18.45 -16.00
C THR A 107 10.71 -16.93 -16.20
N ALA A 108 11.72 -16.34 -15.57
CA ALA A 108 12.10 -14.96 -15.88
C ALA A 108 12.67 -14.88 -17.31
N THR A 109 12.21 -13.91 -18.10
CA THR A 109 12.53 -13.77 -19.54
C THR A 109 13.32 -12.51 -19.88
N GLY A 110 13.61 -11.67 -18.90
CA GLY A 110 14.31 -10.40 -19.09
C GLY A 110 15.25 -10.07 -17.93
N GLN A 111 16.05 -9.03 -18.13
CA GLN A 111 16.82 -8.47 -17.01
C GLN A 111 15.88 -7.79 -16.02
N ALA A 112 16.14 -7.97 -14.73
CA ALA A 112 15.44 -7.26 -13.69
C ALA A 112 15.79 -5.77 -13.70
N THR A 113 14.76 -4.93 -13.52
CA THR A 113 14.88 -3.47 -13.43
C THR A 113 14.59 -3.06 -11.99
N GLN A 114 15.47 -2.26 -11.38
CA GLN A 114 15.19 -1.69 -10.06
C GLN A 114 14.06 -0.65 -10.17
N VAL A 115 13.06 -0.75 -9.31
CA VAL A 115 11.85 0.10 -9.33
C VAL A 115 11.69 0.94 -8.06
N ALA A 116 12.38 0.57 -6.97
CA ALA A 116 12.51 1.40 -5.77
C ALA A 116 13.89 1.19 -5.12
N ILE A 117 14.38 2.24 -4.47
CA ILE A 117 15.70 2.27 -3.82
C ILE A 117 15.78 1.23 -2.70
N ASP A 118 16.99 0.73 -2.45
CA ASP A 118 17.32 -0.08 -1.28
C ASP A 118 17.20 0.69 0.04
N ASN A 119 17.18 -0.03 1.14
CA ASN A 119 17.07 0.50 2.52
C ASN A 119 15.77 1.28 2.79
N ARG A 120 14.69 1.02 2.05
CA ARG A 120 13.45 1.78 2.19
C ARG A 120 12.18 0.94 2.16
N TYR A 121 12.01 0.02 1.21
CA TYR A 121 10.73 -0.67 0.97
C TYR A 121 10.90 -2.19 0.92
N GLU A 122 9.80 -2.88 1.26
CA GLU A 122 9.60 -4.32 1.06
C GLU A 122 8.13 -4.62 0.78
N GLY A 123 7.75 -5.89 0.58
CA GLY A 123 6.37 -6.32 0.41
C GLY A 123 5.68 -5.60 -0.74
N SER A 124 6.28 -5.65 -1.93
CA SER A 124 5.78 -4.93 -3.10
C SER A 124 4.46 -5.52 -3.61
N TYR A 125 3.54 -4.66 -4.04
CA TYR A 125 2.32 -5.04 -4.74
C TYR A 125 2.01 -4.03 -5.84
N VAL A 126 1.54 -4.49 -7.00
CA VAL A 126 1.24 -3.60 -8.12
C VAL A 126 -0.19 -3.76 -8.58
N VAL A 127 -0.87 -2.63 -8.77
CA VAL A 127 -2.19 -2.58 -9.37
C VAL A 127 -2.23 -1.53 -10.49
N ARG A 128 -3.12 -1.75 -11.46
CA ARG A 128 -3.39 -0.76 -12.50
C ARG A 128 -4.75 -0.08 -12.26
N HIS A 129 -4.73 1.23 -12.03
CA HIS A 129 -5.94 2.02 -11.82
C HIS A 129 -5.91 3.32 -12.63
N GLY A 130 -7.01 3.65 -13.31
CA GLY A 130 -7.12 4.91 -14.06
C GLY A 130 -6.10 5.10 -15.20
N GLY A 131 -5.46 4.02 -15.66
CA GLY A 131 -4.40 4.05 -16.67
C GLY A 131 -3.00 4.37 -16.13
N TRP A 132 -2.83 4.29 -14.79
CA TRP A 132 -1.56 4.32 -14.08
C TRP A 132 -1.27 2.96 -13.46
N TYR A 133 -0.01 2.61 -13.34
CA TYR A 133 0.50 1.53 -12.51
C TYR A 133 0.89 2.12 -11.17
N TYR A 134 0.42 1.51 -10.09
CA TYR A 134 0.75 1.89 -8.72
C TYR A 134 1.59 0.80 -8.11
N LEU A 135 2.86 1.10 -7.83
CA LEU A 135 3.72 0.28 -7.01
C LEU A 135 3.48 0.68 -5.56
N MET A 136 3.06 -0.26 -4.76
CA MET A 136 2.87 -0.12 -3.32
C MET A 136 3.96 -0.90 -2.62
N GLY A 137 4.53 -0.35 -1.57
CA GLY A 137 5.56 -0.99 -0.76
C GLY A 137 5.39 -0.63 0.70
N SER A 138 5.77 -1.54 1.57
CA SER A 138 5.78 -1.33 3.00
C SER A 138 7.14 -0.82 3.45
N SER A 139 7.17 -0.02 4.50
CA SER A 139 8.37 0.65 4.97
C SER A 139 8.39 0.81 6.48
N ALA A 140 9.58 1.00 7.01
CA ALA A 140 9.92 1.11 8.42
C ALA A 140 9.94 -0.24 9.18
N ASN A 141 10.02 -0.21 10.51
CA ASN A 141 10.15 -1.41 11.31
C ASN A 141 8.93 -2.31 11.23
N CYS A 142 9.09 -3.53 10.71
CA CYS A 142 8.01 -4.54 10.63
C CYS A 142 7.76 -5.24 11.97
N CYS A 143 8.79 -5.31 12.83
CA CYS A 143 8.90 -6.38 13.81
C CYS A 143 9.44 -5.90 15.16
N ALA A 144 9.12 -4.67 15.59
CA ALA A 144 9.57 -4.04 16.84
C ALA A 144 8.50 -4.06 17.95
N GLY A 145 7.63 -5.08 17.97
CA GLY A 145 6.57 -5.18 18.97
C GLY A 145 5.73 -3.91 19.07
N PRO A 146 5.60 -3.32 20.29
CA PRO A 146 4.73 -2.15 20.50
C PRO A 146 5.23 -0.85 19.85
N THR A 147 6.42 -0.82 19.28
CA THR A 147 6.99 0.31 18.53
C THR A 147 7.08 0.05 17.04
N THR A 148 6.40 -0.97 16.54
CA THR A 148 6.35 -1.27 15.10
C THR A 148 5.69 -0.13 14.35
N GLY A 149 6.45 0.53 13.46
CA GLY A 149 6.01 1.67 12.67
C GLY A 149 5.69 1.36 11.20
N TYR A 150 5.64 0.09 10.84
CA TYR A 150 5.37 -0.39 9.48
C TYR A 150 4.16 0.32 8.87
N SER A 151 4.27 0.74 7.62
CA SER A 151 3.26 1.54 6.91
C SER A 151 3.37 1.29 5.40
N VAL A 152 2.29 1.51 4.65
CA VAL A 152 2.26 1.31 3.20
C VAL A 152 2.30 2.65 2.48
N PHE A 153 3.18 2.73 1.48
CA PHE A 153 3.37 3.88 0.60
C PHE A 153 3.15 3.46 -0.85
N SER A 154 2.82 4.42 -1.70
CA SER A 154 2.64 4.18 -3.13
C SER A 154 3.38 5.19 -3.99
N GLY A 155 3.90 4.72 -5.12
CA GLY A 155 4.32 5.52 -6.25
C GLY A 155 3.54 5.10 -7.50
N ARG A 156 3.45 5.97 -8.51
CA ARG A 156 2.77 5.63 -9.77
C ARG A 156 3.62 5.90 -10.99
N SER A 157 3.36 5.14 -12.05
CA SER A 157 4.03 5.26 -13.35
C SER A 157 3.07 5.03 -14.51
N ARG A 158 3.47 5.41 -15.73
CA ARG A 158 2.80 5.03 -16.98
C ARG A 158 3.32 3.72 -17.55
N SER A 159 4.36 3.17 -16.97
CA SER A 159 4.96 1.90 -17.35
C SER A 159 4.99 0.94 -16.14
N PRO A 160 4.78 -0.37 -16.34
CA PRO A 160 4.91 -1.35 -15.26
C PRO A 160 6.34 -1.45 -14.71
N LEU A 161 7.35 -1.05 -15.46
CA LEU A 161 8.75 -1.04 -15.03
C LEU A 161 9.21 0.34 -14.51
N GLY A 162 8.29 1.25 -14.26
CA GLY A 162 8.61 2.58 -13.74
C GLY A 162 9.07 3.58 -14.82
N PRO A 163 9.74 4.69 -14.44
CA PRO A 163 9.96 5.10 -13.05
C PRO A 163 8.65 5.41 -12.30
N PHE A 164 8.57 4.96 -11.05
CA PHE A 164 7.45 5.28 -10.17
C PHE A 164 7.76 6.55 -9.38
N VAL A 165 6.82 7.48 -9.33
CA VAL A 165 6.94 8.74 -8.59
C VAL A 165 5.81 8.86 -7.58
N ASP A 166 6.08 9.52 -6.47
CA ASP A 166 5.08 9.86 -5.45
C ASP A 166 4.21 11.09 -5.84
N ALA A 167 3.34 11.54 -4.94
CA ALA A 167 2.47 12.68 -5.19
C ALA A 167 3.22 14.01 -5.33
N ASP A 168 4.43 14.12 -4.78
CA ASP A 168 5.31 15.27 -4.91
C ASP A 168 6.21 15.19 -6.16
N GLY A 169 6.07 14.13 -6.96
CA GLY A 169 6.86 13.90 -8.17
C GLY A 169 8.25 13.31 -7.91
N ILE A 170 8.54 12.86 -6.68
CA ILE A 170 9.84 12.29 -6.34
C ILE A 170 9.87 10.82 -6.73
N PRO A 171 10.91 10.37 -7.50
CA PRO A 171 11.07 8.96 -7.85
C PRO A 171 11.30 8.09 -6.61
N LEU A 172 10.69 6.88 -6.59
CA LEU A 172 10.96 5.89 -5.53
C LEU A 172 12.41 5.37 -5.56
N LEU A 173 13.17 5.70 -6.58
CA LEU A 173 14.61 5.42 -6.73
C LEU A 173 15.50 6.52 -6.16
N ALA A 174 14.94 7.66 -5.76
CA ALA A 174 15.74 8.77 -5.25
C ALA A 174 16.20 8.53 -3.80
N SER A 175 17.37 9.06 -3.45
CA SER A 175 17.87 9.04 -2.07
C SER A 175 16.91 9.77 -1.12
N ALA A 176 16.41 10.94 -1.50
CA ALA A 176 15.34 11.66 -0.79
C ALA A 176 13.96 11.05 -1.09
N VAL A 177 13.82 9.76 -0.82
CA VAL A 177 12.65 8.98 -1.16
C VAL A 177 11.46 9.31 -0.25
N GLY A 178 10.30 9.57 -0.88
CA GLY A 178 9.05 9.80 -0.16
C GLY A 178 8.13 8.60 -0.19
N GLY A 179 7.37 8.54 -1.25
CA GLY A 179 6.20 7.67 -1.37
C GLY A 179 4.94 8.33 -0.80
N THR A 180 3.84 8.13 -1.47
CA THR A 180 2.54 8.67 -1.05
C THR A 180 1.93 7.75 0.01
N VAL A 181 1.69 8.25 1.21
CA VAL A 181 1.10 7.48 2.32
C VAL A 181 -0.24 6.87 1.89
N MET A 182 -0.36 5.55 1.95
CA MET A 182 -1.59 4.80 1.68
C MET A 182 -2.24 4.28 2.96
N LEU A 183 -1.44 3.67 3.85
CA LEU A 183 -1.86 3.10 5.11
C LEU A 183 -0.82 3.39 6.18
N THR A 184 -1.23 3.99 7.29
CA THR A 184 -0.41 4.20 8.48
C THR A 184 -1.27 4.16 9.74
N GLN A 185 -0.68 3.85 10.88
CA GLN A 185 -1.36 3.81 12.17
C GLN A 185 -1.98 5.16 12.55
N ASN A 186 -3.14 5.12 13.20
CA ASN A 186 -3.97 6.28 13.46
C ASN A 186 -4.22 6.55 14.96
N GLY A 187 -3.48 5.88 15.85
CA GLY A 187 -3.62 6.00 17.31
C GLY A 187 -4.73 5.15 17.93
N ASN A 188 -5.34 4.23 17.16
CA ASN A 188 -6.17 3.17 17.73
C ASN A 188 -5.30 2.00 18.24
N ARG A 189 -5.90 0.82 18.43
CA ARG A 189 -5.15 -0.36 18.89
C ARG A 189 -4.17 -0.92 17.87
N TRP A 190 -4.32 -0.62 16.57
CA TRP A 190 -3.55 -1.22 15.48
C TRP A 190 -2.35 -0.37 15.07
N ILE A 191 -1.16 -0.96 15.17
CA ILE A 191 0.11 -0.38 14.77
C ILE A 191 0.83 -1.28 13.77
N GLY A 192 1.82 -0.75 13.06
CA GLY A 192 2.65 -1.52 12.16
C GLY A 192 1.88 -2.20 11.04
N ALA A 193 0.97 -1.48 10.39
CA ALA A 193 0.10 -2.00 9.34
C ALA A 193 0.82 -2.06 7.99
N GLY A 194 0.99 -3.26 7.42
CA GLY A 194 1.70 -3.40 6.14
C GLY A 194 1.70 -4.81 5.59
N HIS A 195 2.62 -5.07 4.65
CA HIS A 195 2.81 -6.30 3.87
C HIS A 195 1.47 -6.81 3.32
N HIS A 196 0.97 -6.15 2.31
CA HIS A 196 -0.43 -6.14 1.92
C HIS A 196 -0.67 -6.82 0.56
N ALA A 197 -1.92 -7.17 0.33
CA ALA A 197 -2.47 -7.51 -0.99
C ALA A 197 -3.73 -6.68 -1.25
N ILE A 198 -4.14 -6.58 -2.50
CA ILE A 198 -5.33 -5.84 -2.93
C ILE A 198 -6.35 -6.80 -3.52
N ALA A 199 -7.61 -6.64 -3.11
CA ALA A 199 -8.74 -7.39 -3.66
C ALA A 199 -9.87 -6.43 -4.04
N THR A 200 -10.58 -6.74 -5.12
CA THR A 200 -11.72 -5.94 -5.59
C THR A 200 -13.01 -6.74 -5.46
N ASP A 201 -14.05 -6.17 -4.83
CA ASP A 201 -15.34 -6.83 -4.67
C ASP A 201 -16.22 -6.72 -5.93
N ASN A 202 -17.35 -7.44 -5.93
CA ASN A 202 -18.30 -7.41 -7.07
C ASN A 202 -18.92 -6.04 -7.33
N ALA A 203 -18.89 -5.11 -6.37
CA ALA A 203 -19.35 -3.74 -6.56
C ALA A 203 -18.23 -2.79 -7.05
N GLY A 204 -17.00 -3.29 -7.20
CA GLY A 204 -15.85 -2.53 -7.66
C GLY A 204 -15.20 -1.69 -6.55
N ARG A 205 -15.37 -2.09 -5.29
CA ARG A 205 -14.61 -1.51 -4.19
C ARG A 205 -13.30 -2.26 -4.04
N ASP A 206 -12.22 -1.52 -3.96
CA ASP A 206 -10.92 -2.08 -3.65
C ASP A 206 -10.72 -2.17 -2.13
N PHE A 207 -10.13 -3.25 -1.70
CA PHE A 207 -9.77 -3.53 -0.32
C PHE A 207 -8.28 -3.82 -0.23
N ILE A 208 -7.67 -3.30 0.82
CA ILE A 208 -6.34 -3.71 1.25
C ILE A 208 -6.50 -4.79 2.33
N VAL A 209 -5.85 -5.93 2.10
CA VAL A 209 -5.67 -7.00 3.09
C VAL A 209 -4.24 -6.89 3.59
N TYR A 210 -4.03 -6.80 4.87
CA TYR A 210 -2.73 -6.50 5.47
C TYR A 210 -2.62 -7.10 6.86
N HIS A 211 -1.44 -7.14 7.43
CA HIS A 211 -1.28 -7.44 8.86
C HIS A 211 -1.04 -6.16 9.66
N ALA A 212 -1.36 -6.20 10.96
CA ALA A 212 -1.00 -5.19 11.93
C ALA A 212 -0.83 -5.83 13.31
N LEU A 213 -0.21 -5.12 14.26
CA LEU A 213 -0.05 -5.55 15.63
C LEU A 213 -1.07 -4.85 16.53
N ASP A 214 -1.64 -5.58 17.48
CA ASP A 214 -2.32 -4.96 18.61
C ASP A 214 -1.27 -4.41 19.58
N ARG A 215 -1.18 -3.09 19.75
CA ARG A 215 -0.19 -2.44 20.61
C ARG A 215 -0.25 -2.89 22.09
N HIS A 216 -1.38 -3.44 22.52
CA HIS A 216 -1.57 -3.97 23.87
C HIS A 216 -1.20 -5.46 24.01
N GLN A 217 -1.12 -6.19 22.88
CA GLN A 217 -0.76 -7.60 22.82
C GLN A 217 0.10 -7.88 21.57
N PRO A 218 1.29 -7.29 21.48
CA PRO A 218 2.07 -7.31 20.24
C PRO A 218 2.81 -8.64 20.00
N TRP A 219 2.86 -9.54 20.98
CA TRP A 219 3.61 -10.79 20.92
C TRP A 219 2.72 -12.02 20.91
N LEU A 220 3.13 -13.07 20.21
CA LEU A 220 2.52 -14.41 20.32
C LEU A 220 2.92 -15.11 21.60
N ASN A 221 4.20 -15.02 21.95
CA ASN A 221 4.78 -15.62 23.15
C ASN A 221 5.49 -14.53 23.95
N GLU A 222 5.07 -14.30 25.17
CA GLU A 222 5.75 -13.41 26.11
C GLU A 222 6.95 -14.16 26.76
N PRO A 223 8.06 -13.43 27.10
CA PRO A 223 8.27 -12.00 26.91
C PRO A 223 8.86 -11.60 25.54
N PHE A 224 9.36 -12.54 24.71
CA PHE A 224 10.10 -12.26 23.48
C PHE A 224 9.64 -13.06 22.29
N GLY A 225 8.36 -13.30 22.21
CA GLY A 225 7.83 -14.10 21.13
C GLY A 225 7.90 -13.42 19.77
N ILE A 226 7.45 -14.15 18.80
CA ILE A 226 7.19 -13.68 17.47
C ILE A 226 6.10 -12.59 17.53
N ASN A 227 6.24 -11.54 16.75
CA ASN A 227 5.22 -10.50 16.65
C ASN A 227 3.87 -11.10 16.24
N ARG A 228 2.83 -10.78 17.00
CA ARG A 228 1.46 -11.21 16.73
C ARG A 228 0.84 -10.32 15.66
N ARG A 229 0.79 -10.81 14.43
CA ARG A 229 0.33 -10.06 13.25
C ARG A 229 -0.96 -10.65 12.67
N PRO A 230 -2.14 -10.40 13.24
CA PRO A 230 -3.40 -10.82 12.66
C PRO A 230 -3.63 -10.15 11.30
N MET A 231 -4.35 -10.85 10.44
CA MET A 231 -4.82 -10.33 9.16
C MET A 231 -5.98 -9.36 9.39
N LEU A 232 -5.88 -8.19 8.80
CA LEU A 232 -6.91 -7.16 8.77
C LEU A 232 -7.30 -6.83 7.34
N MET A 233 -8.46 -6.19 7.18
CA MET A 233 -8.94 -5.75 5.87
C MET A 233 -9.69 -4.44 6.01
N ASP A 234 -9.36 -3.47 5.15
CA ASP A 234 -10.03 -2.19 5.05
C ASP A 234 -10.25 -1.77 3.59
N ARG A 235 -11.21 -0.89 3.37
CA ARG A 235 -11.51 -0.32 2.07
C ARG A 235 -10.41 0.63 1.60
N ILE A 236 -10.11 0.61 0.30
CA ILE A 236 -9.33 1.65 -0.38
C ILE A 236 -10.28 2.64 -1.03
N ASP A 237 -10.00 3.93 -0.89
CA ASP A 237 -10.62 5.01 -1.65
C ASP A 237 -9.55 5.69 -2.52
N TRP A 238 -9.88 5.95 -3.78
CA TRP A 238 -9.00 6.65 -4.73
C TRP A 238 -9.26 8.15 -4.67
N VAL A 239 -8.54 8.84 -3.77
CA VAL A 239 -8.70 10.27 -3.56
C VAL A 239 -7.62 11.03 -4.35
N ASP A 240 -8.05 11.95 -5.22
CA ASP A 240 -7.18 12.72 -6.12
C ASP A 240 -6.24 11.84 -6.97
N GLY A 241 -6.72 10.62 -7.30
CA GLY A 241 -5.98 9.64 -8.08
C GLY A 241 -4.90 8.91 -7.29
N TRP A 242 -4.98 8.88 -5.95
CA TRP A 242 -4.08 8.13 -5.07
C TRP A 242 -4.85 7.16 -4.17
N PRO A 243 -4.34 5.92 -3.96
CA PRO A 243 -4.98 4.98 -3.06
C PRO A 243 -4.81 5.42 -1.61
N ARG A 244 -5.90 5.38 -0.85
CA ARG A 244 -5.94 5.78 0.57
C ARG A 244 -6.81 4.81 1.35
N THR A 245 -6.28 4.18 2.35
CA THR A 245 -7.08 3.31 3.23
C THR A 245 -8.11 4.15 3.98
N ARG A 246 -9.41 3.84 3.74
CA ARG A 246 -10.55 4.56 4.33
C ARG A 246 -10.42 6.09 4.18
N ALA A 247 -10.08 6.55 2.97
CA ALA A 247 -9.83 7.97 2.68
C ALA A 247 -8.77 8.63 3.60
N GLY A 248 -7.78 7.86 4.07
CA GLY A 248 -6.72 8.33 4.97
C GLY A 248 -7.03 8.19 6.46
N ALA A 249 -8.12 7.51 6.83
CA ALA A 249 -8.43 7.22 8.25
C ALA A 249 -7.53 6.12 8.85
N GLY A 250 -6.80 5.36 8.02
CA GLY A 250 -5.93 4.27 8.48
C GLY A 250 -6.70 3.01 8.91
N PRO A 251 -6.09 2.13 9.72
CA PRO A 251 -6.69 0.89 10.16
C PRO A 251 -8.02 1.10 10.91
N SER A 252 -9.00 0.23 10.67
CA SER A 252 -10.24 0.22 11.47
C SER A 252 -10.08 -0.62 12.73
N ASP A 253 -10.73 -0.19 13.82
CA ASP A 253 -10.89 -0.94 15.07
C ASP A 253 -12.35 -1.24 15.41
N SER A 254 -13.23 -0.98 14.47
CA SER A 254 -14.67 -1.23 14.55
C SER A 254 -15.17 -1.94 13.29
N PRO A 255 -16.32 -2.65 13.35
CA PRO A 255 -16.88 -3.35 12.20
C PRO A 255 -17.04 -2.44 10.99
N GLN A 256 -16.58 -2.90 9.83
CA GLN A 256 -16.67 -2.21 8.55
C GLN A 256 -17.62 -2.95 7.61
N PRO A 257 -18.22 -2.26 6.60
CA PRO A 257 -18.99 -2.92 5.57
C PRO A 257 -18.18 -4.01 4.86
N THR A 258 -18.70 -5.23 4.84
CA THR A 258 -18.05 -6.39 4.20
C THR A 258 -17.94 -6.22 2.69
N PRO A 259 -16.98 -6.89 2.03
CA PRO A 259 -16.95 -7.02 0.58
C PRO A 259 -18.25 -7.61 0.04
N VAL A 260 -18.66 -7.13 -1.12
CA VAL A 260 -19.83 -7.65 -1.83
C VAL A 260 -19.39 -8.86 -2.66
N THR A 261 -19.78 -10.06 -2.25
CA THR A 261 -19.41 -11.33 -2.92
C THR A 261 -20.53 -11.90 -3.78
N GLY A 262 -21.79 -11.48 -3.59
CA GLY A 262 -22.92 -12.01 -4.31
C GLY A 262 -23.44 -11.09 -5.41
N SER A 263 -24.29 -11.66 -6.29
CA SER A 263 -25.01 -10.91 -7.32
C SER A 263 -26.15 -10.07 -6.74
N GLY A 264 -26.34 -8.85 -7.25
CA GLY A 264 -27.52 -8.02 -6.96
C GLY A 264 -28.83 -8.57 -7.51
N LEU A 265 -28.78 -9.52 -8.47
CA LEU A 265 -29.94 -10.16 -9.07
C LEU A 265 -30.20 -11.59 -8.54
N GLY A 266 -29.46 -12.04 -7.52
CA GLY A 266 -29.65 -13.35 -6.90
C GLY A 266 -29.36 -14.55 -7.81
N ILE A 267 -28.44 -14.40 -8.76
CA ILE A 267 -28.14 -15.44 -9.75
C ILE A 267 -27.05 -16.36 -9.21
N THR A 268 -27.28 -17.67 -9.26
CA THR A 268 -26.28 -18.69 -8.98
C THR A 268 -26.22 -19.67 -10.15
N ALA A 269 -25.03 -20.21 -10.43
CA ALA A 269 -24.85 -21.24 -11.45
C ALA A 269 -25.41 -22.61 -11.01
N ALA A 270 -25.58 -22.83 -9.71
CA ALA A 270 -26.14 -24.07 -9.16
C ALA A 270 -27.60 -24.34 -9.60
N ASN A 271 -28.38 -23.29 -9.83
CA ASN A 271 -29.73 -23.42 -10.38
C ASN A 271 -30.01 -22.28 -11.38
N PRO A 272 -29.58 -22.42 -12.64
CA PRO A 272 -29.75 -21.37 -13.66
C PRO A 272 -31.18 -20.95 -13.89
N ALA A 273 -32.13 -21.88 -13.77
CA ALA A 273 -33.54 -21.61 -14.00
C ALA A 273 -34.17 -20.79 -12.86
N ALA A 274 -33.82 -21.08 -11.61
CA ALA A 274 -34.24 -20.30 -10.44
C ALA A 274 -33.42 -19.04 -10.26
N GLY A 275 -32.19 -19.01 -10.79
CA GLY A 275 -31.18 -17.97 -10.59
C GLY A 275 -31.37 -16.68 -11.38
N GLY A 276 -32.59 -16.31 -11.78
CA GLY A 276 -32.85 -15.00 -12.39
C GLY A 276 -32.54 -14.90 -13.89
N PHE A 277 -32.24 -16.00 -14.58
CA PHE A 277 -32.09 -16.06 -16.03
C PHE A 277 -33.25 -16.84 -16.73
N ARG A 278 -33.44 -16.54 -18.03
CA ARG A 278 -34.15 -17.37 -19.00
C ARG A 278 -33.16 -17.79 -20.08
N GLY A 279 -33.16 -19.08 -20.47
CA GLY A 279 -32.34 -19.60 -21.57
C GLY A 279 -30.91 -20.03 -21.15
N LEU A 280 -30.61 -20.05 -19.86
CA LEU A 280 -29.47 -20.83 -19.34
C LEU A 280 -29.89 -22.24 -18.99
N THR A 281 -29.02 -23.20 -19.22
CA THR A 281 -29.16 -24.60 -18.76
C THR A 281 -28.02 -24.95 -17.82
N ALA A 282 -28.16 -26.01 -17.03
CA ALA A 282 -27.06 -26.51 -16.23
C ALA A 282 -25.90 -26.96 -17.13
N GLY A 283 -24.71 -26.52 -16.81
CA GLY A 283 -23.48 -26.98 -17.43
C GLY A 283 -22.92 -28.22 -16.72
N PRO A 284 -21.85 -28.84 -17.23
CA PRO A 284 -21.11 -29.88 -16.53
C PRO A 284 -20.51 -29.33 -15.24
N ALA A 285 -20.30 -30.19 -14.25
CA ALA A 285 -19.50 -29.84 -13.10
C ALA A 285 -18.05 -29.58 -13.54
N ASP A 286 -17.44 -28.59 -12.94
CA ASP A 286 -16.06 -28.19 -13.21
C ASP A 286 -15.23 -28.26 -11.93
N PRO A 287 -14.00 -28.80 -11.95
CA PRO A 287 -13.17 -28.93 -10.75
C PRO A 287 -12.86 -27.59 -10.05
N GLN A 288 -12.83 -26.47 -10.78
CA GLN A 288 -12.53 -25.15 -10.25
C GLN A 288 -13.79 -24.37 -9.90
N ALA A 289 -14.80 -24.36 -10.80
CA ALA A 289 -16.01 -23.59 -10.64
C ALA A 289 -17.16 -24.35 -9.97
N GLY A 290 -17.04 -25.66 -9.80
CA GLY A 290 -18.10 -26.49 -9.24
C GLY A 290 -19.31 -26.59 -10.18
N HIS A 291 -20.44 -26.03 -9.79
CA HIS A 291 -21.66 -25.99 -10.62
C HIS A 291 -21.58 -24.84 -11.62
N THR A 292 -21.67 -25.15 -12.91
CA THR A 292 -21.64 -24.15 -13.98
C THR A 292 -22.97 -24.01 -14.68
N ALA A 293 -23.16 -22.93 -15.43
CA ALA A 293 -24.26 -22.73 -16.36
C ALA A 293 -23.77 -22.70 -17.81
N LEU A 294 -24.57 -23.25 -18.72
CA LEU A 294 -24.28 -23.29 -20.16
C LEU A 294 -25.09 -22.21 -20.90
N VAL A 295 -24.37 -21.37 -21.66
CA VAL A 295 -24.95 -20.49 -22.68
C VAL A 295 -24.85 -21.21 -24.02
N HIS A 296 -26.02 -21.61 -24.57
CA HIS A 296 -26.17 -22.15 -25.91
C HIS A 296 -27.28 -21.38 -26.63
N GLY A 297 -26.91 -20.54 -27.61
CA GLY A 297 -27.83 -19.57 -28.23
C GLY A 297 -27.90 -18.27 -27.45
N SER A 298 -29.03 -17.96 -26.82
CA SER A 298 -29.27 -16.69 -26.13
C SER A 298 -29.92 -16.89 -24.76
N ALA A 299 -29.38 -16.23 -23.75
CA ALA A 299 -29.95 -16.16 -22.41
C ALA A 299 -30.13 -14.69 -21.98
N ARG A 300 -31.06 -14.43 -21.06
CA ARG A 300 -31.26 -13.08 -20.51
C ARG A 300 -31.67 -13.12 -19.04
N THR A 301 -31.31 -12.08 -18.28
CA THR A 301 -31.83 -11.90 -16.93
C THR A 301 -33.35 -11.71 -16.92
N ARG A 302 -34.02 -12.18 -15.87
CA ARG A 302 -35.45 -11.96 -15.65
C ARG A 302 -35.75 -10.54 -15.20
N SER A 303 -34.84 -9.96 -14.42
CA SER A 303 -34.89 -8.58 -13.94
C SER A 303 -34.02 -7.68 -14.81
N ASP A 304 -34.39 -6.42 -14.91
CA ASP A 304 -33.64 -5.42 -15.63
C ASP A 304 -32.42 -4.95 -14.78
N ALA A 305 -31.31 -4.77 -15.45
CA ALA A 305 -30.14 -4.12 -14.87
C ALA A 305 -30.34 -2.59 -14.84
N PRO A 306 -29.81 -1.89 -13.83
CA PRO A 306 -29.92 -0.44 -13.75
C PRO A 306 -29.30 0.23 -14.98
N GLY A 307 -29.94 1.30 -15.47
CA GLY A 307 -29.37 2.18 -16.48
C GLY A 307 -28.32 3.12 -15.89
N HIS A 308 -27.63 3.88 -16.72
CA HIS A 308 -26.62 4.91 -16.40
C HIS A 308 -25.37 4.43 -15.68
N GLN A 309 -25.51 3.62 -14.63
CA GLN A 309 -24.40 3.11 -13.81
C GLN A 309 -24.66 1.64 -13.52
N VAL A 310 -23.88 0.79 -14.16
CA VAL A 310 -23.97 -0.66 -13.97
C VAL A 310 -22.59 -1.29 -14.07
N ARG A 311 -22.31 -2.25 -13.21
CA ARG A 311 -21.17 -3.15 -13.23
C ARG A 311 -21.69 -4.57 -13.39
N VAL A 312 -21.24 -5.24 -14.45
CA VAL A 312 -21.52 -6.64 -14.73
C VAL A 312 -20.21 -7.40 -14.69
N ARG A 313 -20.17 -8.47 -13.94
CA ARG A 313 -19.05 -9.38 -13.85
C ARG A 313 -19.55 -10.80 -14.02
N LEU A 314 -18.82 -11.63 -14.75
CA LEU A 314 -19.08 -13.05 -14.88
C LEU A 314 -17.78 -13.79 -15.21
N ASP A 315 -17.70 -15.01 -14.73
CA ASP A 315 -16.66 -15.93 -15.16
C ASP A 315 -17.14 -16.70 -16.39
N VAL A 316 -16.26 -16.93 -17.34
CA VAL A 316 -16.53 -17.56 -18.61
C VAL A 316 -15.42 -18.52 -18.99
N GLN A 317 -15.81 -19.74 -19.47
CA GLN A 317 -14.89 -20.73 -20.01
C GLN A 317 -15.37 -21.18 -21.39
N GLY A 318 -14.44 -21.26 -22.32
CA GLY A 318 -14.70 -21.78 -23.66
C GLY A 318 -14.02 -20.98 -24.77
N SER A 319 -13.91 -21.62 -25.94
CA SER A 319 -13.26 -21.05 -27.13
C SER A 319 -14.21 -20.29 -28.04
N GLN A 320 -15.54 -20.33 -27.81
CA GLN A 320 -16.50 -19.64 -28.65
C GLN A 320 -16.69 -18.18 -28.21
N PRO A 321 -16.95 -17.25 -29.16
CA PRO A 321 -17.24 -15.87 -28.78
C PRO A 321 -18.44 -15.75 -27.84
N LEU A 322 -18.28 -15.01 -26.74
CA LEU A 322 -19.35 -14.61 -25.85
C LEU A 322 -19.70 -13.14 -26.11
N ARG A 323 -20.97 -12.87 -26.25
CA ARG A 323 -21.50 -11.51 -26.37
C ARG A 323 -22.38 -11.18 -25.18
N VAL A 324 -22.02 -10.12 -24.46
CA VAL A 324 -22.80 -9.53 -23.37
C VAL A 324 -23.44 -8.24 -23.88
N THR A 325 -24.77 -8.12 -23.74
CA THR A 325 -25.51 -6.92 -24.16
C THR A 325 -26.25 -6.34 -22.96
N LEU A 326 -26.03 -5.05 -22.69
CA LEU A 326 -26.64 -4.26 -21.62
C LEU A 326 -27.60 -3.23 -22.23
N GLY A 327 -28.70 -2.98 -21.56
CA GLY A 327 -29.69 -1.97 -21.97
C GLY A 327 -30.58 -2.42 -23.14
N SER A 328 -31.31 -1.49 -23.73
CA SER A 328 -32.34 -1.79 -24.74
C SER A 328 -32.30 -0.83 -25.92
N LYS A 329 -32.85 -1.31 -27.07
CA LYS A 329 -33.05 -0.54 -28.31
C LYS A 329 -31.80 0.27 -28.72
N SER A 330 -31.94 1.57 -28.92
CA SER A 330 -30.86 2.50 -29.34
C SER A 330 -29.92 2.92 -28.18
N ARG A 331 -30.19 2.50 -26.94
CA ARG A 331 -29.43 2.86 -25.73
C ARG A 331 -28.81 1.61 -25.11
N ARG A 332 -28.19 0.78 -25.96
CA ARG A 332 -27.52 -0.46 -25.55
C ARG A 332 -25.99 -0.42 -25.78
N VAL A 333 -25.29 -1.17 -24.98
CA VAL A 333 -23.88 -1.52 -25.13
C VAL A 333 -23.77 -3.01 -25.38
N ARG A 334 -22.89 -3.40 -26.27
CA ARG A 334 -22.51 -4.78 -26.54
C ARG A 334 -21.03 -4.94 -26.30
N VAL A 335 -20.66 -5.93 -25.53
CA VAL A 335 -19.29 -6.37 -25.32
C VAL A 335 -19.14 -7.76 -25.90
N THR A 336 -18.11 -7.98 -26.70
CA THR A 336 -17.80 -9.27 -27.31
C THR A 336 -16.40 -9.69 -26.89
N LEU A 337 -16.30 -10.82 -26.19
CA LEU A 337 -15.06 -11.54 -25.98
C LEU A 337 -14.96 -12.64 -27.03
N ASP A 338 -13.94 -12.59 -27.88
CA ASP A 338 -13.68 -13.56 -28.95
C ASP A 338 -12.32 -14.24 -28.72
N PRO A 339 -12.30 -15.40 -28.02
CA PRO A 339 -11.05 -16.11 -27.76
C PRO A 339 -10.40 -16.69 -29.02
N GLN A 340 -11.13 -16.95 -30.09
CA GLN A 340 -10.57 -17.46 -31.35
C GLN A 340 -9.70 -16.41 -32.04
N ARG A 341 -10.13 -15.15 -31.96
CA ARG A 341 -9.38 -14.02 -32.52
C ARG A 341 -8.47 -13.32 -31.52
N GLY A 342 -8.57 -13.67 -30.23
CA GLY A 342 -7.85 -12.96 -29.17
C GLY A 342 -8.35 -11.51 -29.02
N ARG A 343 -9.67 -11.28 -29.07
CA ARG A 343 -10.24 -9.93 -29.17
C ARG A 343 -11.31 -9.65 -28.12
N LEU A 344 -11.19 -8.49 -27.50
CA LEU A 344 -12.24 -7.86 -26.69
C LEU A 344 -12.75 -6.61 -27.42
N GLU A 345 -14.06 -6.50 -27.65
CA GLU A 345 -14.66 -5.39 -28.37
C GLU A 345 -15.86 -4.83 -27.63
N VAL A 346 -15.96 -3.51 -27.58
CA VAL A 346 -17.10 -2.76 -27.06
C VAL A 346 -17.77 -1.98 -28.21
N THR A 347 -19.08 -2.12 -28.37
CA THR A 347 -19.85 -1.42 -29.40
C THR A 347 -21.12 -0.83 -28.81
N THR A 348 -21.44 0.42 -29.13
CA THR A 348 -22.76 1.04 -28.80
C THR A 348 -23.75 0.88 -29.93
N ALA A 349 -25.03 0.99 -29.64
CA ALA A 349 -26.08 0.94 -30.66
C ALA A 349 -25.97 2.04 -31.75
N LYS A 350 -25.27 3.13 -31.48
CA LYS A 350 -24.99 4.23 -32.42
C LYS A 350 -23.71 4.00 -33.25
N GLY A 351 -23.15 2.79 -33.25
CA GLY A 351 -22.00 2.41 -34.07
C GLY A 351 -20.64 2.84 -33.55
N ARG A 352 -20.55 3.51 -32.37
CA ARG A 352 -19.24 3.77 -31.75
C ARG A 352 -18.66 2.48 -31.23
N SER A 353 -17.40 2.20 -31.53
CA SER A 353 -16.72 0.99 -31.10
C SER A 353 -15.29 1.27 -30.67
N ALA A 354 -14.76 0.40 -29.83
CA ALA A 354 -13.35 0.29 -29.48
C ALA A 354 -13.02 -1.19 -29.23
N ARG A 355 -11.78 -1.58 -29.47
CA ARG A 355 -11.33 -2.95 -29.28
C ARG A 355 -9.90 -3.03 -28.77
N SER A 356 -9.58 -4.15 -28.14
CA SER A 356 -8.24 -4.59 -27.76
C SER A 356 -8.01 -5.98 -28.38
N GLU A 357 -6.82 -6.23 -28.84
CA GLU A 357 -6.39 -7.53 -29.38
C GLU A 357 -5.15 -7.98 -28.61
N SER A 358 -5.18 -9.21 -28.09
CA SER A 358 -4.08 -9.81 -27.32
C SER A 358 -4.09 -11.31 -27.53
N THR A 359 -2.91 -11.89 -27.68
CA THR A 359 -2.74 -13.35 -27.74
C THR A 359 -3.12 -14.01 -26.42
N ALA A 360 -2.99 -13.31 -25.28
CA ALA A 360 -3.40 -13.78 -23.96
C ALA A 360 -4.92 -14.05 -23.85
N LEU A 361 -5.72 -13.45 -24.74
CA LEU A 361 -7.18 -13.74 -24.81
C LEU A 361 -7.50 -15.05 -25.54
N ARG A 362 -6.52 -15.68 -26.20
CA ARG A 362 -6.75 -16.96 -26.88
C ARG A 362 -6.78 -18.11 -25.86
N GLY A 363 -7.48 -19.19 -26.22
CA GLY A 363 -7.61 -20.35 -25.34
C GLY A 363 -9.02 -20.51 -24.75
N SER A 364 -9.20 -21.46 -23.88
CA SER A 364 -10.50 -21.86 -23.33
C SER A 364 -10.53 -21.95 -21.80
N SER A 365 -9.50 -21.49 -21.11
CA SER A 365 -9.42 -21.46 -19.64
C SER A 365 -10.48 -20.50 -19.04
N TRP A 366 -10.75 -20.64 -17.75
CA TRP A 366 -11.59 -19.72 -17.02
C TRP A 366 -11.04 -18.30 -17.06
N ARG A 367 -11.93 -17.33 -17.28
CA ARG A 367 -11.64 -15.90 -17.33
C ARG A 367 -12.77 -15.13 -16.69
N THR A 368 -12.45 -14.00 -16.10
CA THR A 368 -13.44 -13.04 -15.62
C THR A 368 -13.61 -11.93 -16.63
N LEU A 369 -14.84 -11.76 -17.14
CA LEU A 369 -15.25 -10.61 -17.96
C LEU A 369 -15.94 -9.60 -17.07
N LEU A 370 -15.41 -8.39 -17.03
CA LEU A 370 -15.99 -7.22 -16.36
C LEU A 370 -16.48 -6.23 -17.41
N VAL A 371 -17.71 -5.72 -17.23
CA VAL A 371 -18.25 -4.61 -18.01
C VAL A 371 -18.80 -3.55 -17.07
N GLU A 372 -18.29 -2.33 -17.16
CA GLU A 372 -18.76 -1.21 -16.37
C GLU A 372 -19.21 -0.06 -17.27
N VAL A 373 -20.40 0.47 -16.98
CA VAL A 373 -20.93 1.65 -17.65
C VAL A 373 -21.17 2.73 -16.61
N HIS A 374 -20.55 3.88 -16.81
CA HIS A 374 -20.71 5.05 -15.96
C HIS A 374 -21.03 6.27 -16.84
N GLY A 375 -22.32 6.55 -17.02
CA GLY A 375 -22.78 7.57 -17.95
C GLY A 375 -22.31 7.30 -19.38
N SER A 376 -21.48 8.17 -19.92
CA SER A 376 -20.91 8.03 -21.28
C SER A 376 -19.59 7.24 -21.33
N ARG A 377 -19.07 6.79 -20.19
CA ARG A 377 -17.84 5.99 -20.10
C ARG A 377 -18.19 4.52 -20.02
N ILE A 378 -17.54 3.72 -20.83
CA ILE A 378 -17.70 2.28 -20.86
C ILE A 378 -16.34 1.66 -20.72
N LEU A 379 -16.20 0.73 -19.77
CA LEU A 379 -15.03 -0.09 -19.52
C LEU A 379 -15.40 -1.55 -19.76
N ALA A 380 -14.56 -2.28 -20.47
CA ALA A 380 -14.59 -3.73 -20.49
C ALA A 380 -13.19 -4.26 -20.19
N GLN A 381 -13.08 -5.25 -19.32
CA GLN A 381 -11.82 -5.89 -18.94
C GLN A 381 -11.98 -7.41 -18.95
N VAL A 382 -10.90 -8.10 -19.23
CA VAL A 382 -10.80 -9.55 -19.08
C VAL A 382 -9.57 -9.86 -18.24
N SER A 383 -9.76 -10.64 -17.18
CA SER A 383 -8.68 -11.21 -16.36
C SER A 383 -8.73 -12.73 -16.37
N GLU A 384 -7.69 -13.38 -15.87
CA GLU A 384 -7.58 -14.85 -15.81
C GLU A 384 -8.24 -15.45 -14.56
N SER A 385 -9.32 -15.01 -14.13
CA SER A 385 -10.06 -15.31 -12.92
C SER A 385 -9.96 -14.18 -11.88
N ASP A 386 -10.48 -14.40 -10.70
CA ASP A 386 -10.53 -13.44 -9.61
C ASP A 386 -9.16 -13.08 -9.03
N LEU A 387 -8.16 -13.95 -9.21
CA LEU A 387 -6.79 -13.75 -8.77
C LEU A 387 -5.90 -13.09 -9.82
N GLY A 388 -6.44 -12.78 -11.01
CA GLY A 388 -5.68 -12.20 -12.10
C GLY A 388 -5.95 -10.72 -12.29
N ASP A 389 -4.92 -10.00 -12.70
CA ASP A 389 -5.05 -8.63 -13.19
C ASP A 389 -5.72 -8.61 -14.57
N PRO A 390 -6.28 -7.47 -15.01
CA PRO A 390 -6.79 -7.34 -16.38
C PRO A 390 -5.70 -7.54 -17.43
N MET A 391 -5.80 -8.60 -18.22
CA MET A 391 -4.91 -8.92 -19.35
C MET A 391 -5.41 -8.35 -20.69
N ALA A 392 -6.57 -7.72 -20.71
CA ALA A 392 -7.09 -6.92 -21.80
C ALA A 392 -8.07 -5.88 -21.29
N GLU A 393 -8.01 -4.69 -21.85
CA GLU A 393 -8.88 -3.58 -21.46
C GLU A 393 -9.36 -2.81 -22.67
N VAL A 394 -10.64 -2.46 -22.69
CA VAL A 394 -11.24 -1.51 -23.66
C VAL A 394 -11.92 -0.39 -22.90
N ARG A 395 -11.51 0.85 -23.16
CA ARG A 395 -12.18 2.07 -22.69
C ARG A 395 -12.83 2.80 -23.85
N LEU A 396 -14.11 3.05 -23.76
CA LEU A 396 -14.87 3.80 -24.78
C LEU A 396 -15.61 4.97 -24.14
N ARG A 397 -15.35 6.17 -24.65
CA ARG A 397 -16.11 7.38 -24.30
C ARG A 397 -17.12 7.69 -25.39
N ALA A 398 -18.39 7.43 -25.14
CA ALA A 398 -19.49 7.65 -26.06
C ALA A 398 -20.29 8.92 -25.68
N ARG A 399 -19.81 10.11 -26.07
CA ARG A 399 -20.48 11.39 -25.77
C ARG A 399 -21.95 11.36 -26.19
N GLY A 400 -22.85 11.85 -25.34
CA GLY A 400 -24.29 11.85 -25.58
C GLY A 400 -24.95 10.46 -25.47
N PHE A 401 -24.20 9.44 -25.06
CA PHE A 401 -24.74 8.11 -24.78
C PHE A 401 -25.15 8.02 -23.29
N SER A 402 -26.28 7.35 -23.07
CA SER A 402 -26.75 6.97 -21.75
C SER A 402 -27.40 5.59 -21.87
N LEU A 403 -26.91 4.64 -21.07
CA LEU A 403 -27.46 3.29 -21.03
C LEU A 403 -28.93 3.31 -20.55
N ALA A 404 -29.80 2.59 -21.21
CA ALA A 404 -31.17 2.36 -20.72
C ALA A 404 -31.19 1.18 -19.73
N GLU A 405 -32.13 1.19 -18.83
CA GLU A 405 -32.54 -0.04 -18.12
C GLU A 405 -32.92 -1.13 -19.11
N GLY A 406 -32.64 -2.35 -18.73
CA GLY A 406 -32.98 -3.51 -19.53
C GLY A 406 -32.23 -4.76 -19.07
N PRO A 407 -32.66 -5.93 -19.56
CA PRO A 407 -32.04 -7.18 -19.18
C PRO A 407 -30.59 -7.26 -19.67
N VAL A 408 -29.75 -7.93 -18.91
CA VAL A 408 -28.47 -8.39 -19.42
C VAL A 408 -28.69 -9.61 -20.27
N ARG A 409 -28.20 -9.57 -21.52
CA ARG A 409 -28.30 -10.68 -22.48
C ARG A 409 -26.93 -11.28 -22.72
N LEU A 410 -26.86 -12.60 -22.64
CA LEU A 410 -25.69 -13.40 -23.00
C LEU A 410 -26.00 -14.13 -24.30
N SER A 411 -25.06 -14.18 -25.24
CA SER A 411 -25.22 -15.02 -26.43
C SER A 411 -23.91 -15.62 -26.90
N SER A 412 -23.91 -16.92 -27.15
CA SER A 412 -22.78 -17.70 -27.64
C SER A 412 -23.27 -18.98 -28.32
N ARG A 413 -22.39 -19.59 -29.13
CA ARG A 413 -22.68 -20.95 -29.64
C ARG A 413 -22.58 -21.98 -28.52
N ARG A 414 -21.57 -21.89 -27.68
CA ARG A 414 -21.36 -22.74 -26.48
C ARG A 414 -20.25 -22.19 -25.61
N VAL A 415 -20.60 -21.73 -24.42
CA VAL A 415 -19.64 -21.36 -23.36
C VAL A 415 -20.23 -21.72 -22.00
N LEU A 416 -19.37 -22.04 -21.03
CA LEU A 416 -19.75 -22.14 -19.62
C LEU A 416 -19.63 -20.76 -18.98
N VAL A 417 -20.51 -20.46 -18.04
CA VAL A 417 -20.47 -19.24 -17.23
C VAL A 417 -20.72 -19.56 -15.77
N ASP A 418 -20.11 -18.75 -14.90
CA ASP A 418 -20.27 -18.80 -13.46
C ASP A 418 -20.19 -17.40 -12.84
N ASN A 419 -20.39 -17.28 -11.53
CA ASN A 419 -20.17 -16.08 -10.72
C ASN A 419 -20.74 -14.78 -11.33
N PHE A 420 -21.91 -14.88 -11.97
CA PHE A 420 -22.55 -13.72 -12.59
C PHE A 420 -23.02 -12.72 -11.54
N SER A 421 -22.60 -11.47 -11.69
CA SER A 421 -22.99 -10.37 -10.82
C SER A 421 -23.41 -9.14 -11.63
N VAL A 422 -24.52 -8.50 -11.22
CA VAL A 422 -24.96 -7.19 -11.73
C VAL A 422 -25.21 -6.28 -10.56
N ARG A 423 -24.51 -5.14 -10.53
CA ARG A 423 -24.59 -4.17 -9.43
C ARG A 423 -24.45 -2.74 -9.92
N LYS A 424 -24.85 -1.78 -9.10
CA LYS A 424 -24.37 -0.42 -9.22
C LYS A 424 -22.92 -0.37 -8.75
N PRO A 425 -22.02 0.32 -9.48
CA PRO A 425 -20.67 0.55 -9.01
C PRO A 425 -20.67 1.22 -7.62
N ALA A 426 -19.76 0.83 -6.78
CA ALA A 426 -19.56 1.48 -5.49
C ALA A 426 -19.15 2.94 -5.68
N ARG A 427 -19.45 3.76 -4.68
CA ARG A 427 -18.95 5.13 -4.62
C ARG A 427 -17.73 5.17 -3.71
N GLU A 428 -16.68 5.75 -4.21
CA GLU A 428 -15.48 6.05 -3.43
C GLU A 428 -15.65 7.38 -2.68
N ALA A 429 -14.90 7.55 -1.60
CA ALA A 429 -14.79 8.85 -0.96
C ALA A 429 -14.05 9.81 -1.91
N SER A 430 -14.56 11.02 -2.07
CA SER A 430 -13.97 12.04 -2.94
C SER A 430 -13.00 12.98 -2.21
N ARG A 431 -12.85 12.83 -0.89
CA ARG A 431 -12.02 13.67 -0.05
C ARG A 431 -11.38 12.84 1.05
N LEU A 432 -10.17 13.24 1.45
CA LEU A 432 -9.53 12.71 2.64
C LEU A 432 -10.35 13.03 3.90
N VAL A 433 -10.21 12.18 4.91
CA VAL A 433 -10.70 12.50 6.26
C VAL A 433 -10.02 13.76 6.78
N SER A 434 -10.71 14.47 7.66
CA SER A 434 -10.15 15.67 8.27
C SER A 434 -8.91 15.36 9.09
N VAL A 435 -7.93 16.25 9.08
CA VAL A 435 -6.67 16.18 9.82
C VAL A 435 -6.58 17.33 10.81
N PRO A 436 -5.69 17.26 11.83
CA PRO A 436 -5.45 18.38 12.74
C PRO A 436 -5.10 19.67 11.99
N ARG A 437 -5.66 20.79 12.43
CA ARG A 437 -5.42 22.10 11.83
C ARG A 437 -4.85 23.05 12.86
N ALA A 438 -3.82 23.80 12.47
CA ALA A 438 -3.27 24.87 13.25
C ALA A 438 -4.27 26.04 13.29
N GLY A 439 -4.56 26.52 14.47
CA GLY A 439 -5.40 27.69 14.75
C GLY A 439 -4.57 28.88 15.21
N GLU A 440 -4.99 29.52 16.30
CA GLU A 440 -4.30 30.64 16.92
C GLU A 440 -2.92 30.25 17.44
N LEU A 441 -1.93 31.14 17.32
CA LEU A 441 -0.60 31.00 17.91
C LEU A 441 -0.72 31.12 19.43
N LEU A 442 -0.29 30.10 20.14
CA LEU A 442 -0.30 30.06 21.62
C LEU A 442 1.01 30.54 22.21
N ASP A 443 2.13 30.12 21.61
CA ASP A 443 3.46 30.41 22.08
C ASP A 443 4.48 30.26 20.95
N ALA A 444 5.61 30.98 21.00
CA ALA A 444 6.66 30.91 20.00
C ALA A 444 8.02 31.37 20.55
N ASP A 445 9.08 30.69 20.12
CA ASP A 445 10.43 31.19 20.13
C ASP A 445 10.99 31.24 18.71
N GLU A 446 11.31 32.44 18.26
CA GLU A 446 11.84 32.73 16.91
C GLU A 446 13.38 32.81 16.91
N PHE A 447 14.03 32.41 18.00
CA PHE A 447 15.48 32.47 18.22
C PHE A 447 16.10 33.85 17.89
N SER A 448 15.36 34.91 18.19
CA SER A 448 15.79 36.30 17.93
C SER A 448 16.79 36.83 18.97
N GLY A 449 17.01 36.09 20.04
CA GLY A 449 17.93 36.38 21.16
C GLY A 449 18.35 35.11 21.89
N PRO A 450 19.03 35.21 23.01
CA PRO A 450 19.41 34.06 23.86
C PRO A 450 18.15 33.23 24.22
N LEU A 451 18.35 31.92 24.45
CA LEU A 451 17.26 31.05 24.91
C LEU A 451 16.59 31.59 26.17
N SER A 452 15.29 31.69 26.17
CA SER A 452 14.49 32.16 27.30
C SER A 452 14.46 31.13 28.44
N SER A 453 13.94 31.54 29.62
CA SER A 453 13.73 30.63 30.76
C SER A 453 12.71 29.53 30.52
N ALA A 454 11.95 29.57 29.41
CA ALA A 454 11.06 28.50 28.98
C ALA A 454 11.81 27.26 28.47
N TRP A 455 13.09 27.43 28.12
CA TRP A 455 13.95 26.34 27.65
C TRP A 455 14.72 25.68 28.81
N ARG A 456 14.88 24.36 28.70
CA ARG A 456 15.66 23.55 29.65
C ARG A 456 16.37 22.43 28.91
N TRP A 457 17.68 22.30 29.21
CA TRP A 457 18.46 21.19 28.70
C TRP A 457 18.29 19.92 29.56
N VAL A 458 18.17 18.80 28.88
CA VAL A 458 18.56 17.49 29.40
C VAL A 458 19.87 17.16 28.71
N ARG A 459 20.99 17.23 29.46
CA ARG A 459 22.36 17.16 28.90
C ARG A 459 22.63 18.29 27.91
N GLU A 460 23.08 19.41 28.43
CA GLU A 460 23.40 20.59 27.63
C GLU A 460 24.46 20.28 26.57
N ASP A 461 24.19 20.62 25.33
CA ASP A 461 25.14 20.63 24.24
C ASP A 461 25.62 22.06 23.99
N THR A 462 26.84 22.37 24.48
CA THR A 462 27.42 23.70 24.38
C THR A 462 27.82 24.10 22.95
N SER A 463 27.79 23.19 21.99
CA SER A 463 27.97 23.48 20.56
C SER A 463 26.74 24.15 19.92
N ALA A 464 25.55 24.01 20.53
CA ALA A 464 24.35 24.67 20.09
C ALA A 464 24.38 26.17 20.41
N THR A 465 24.17 27.02 19.41
CA THR A 465 24.26 28.48 19.56
C THR A 465 23.10 29.16 18.87
N VAL A 466 22.59 30.25 19.47
CA VAL A 466 21.60 31.10 18.84
C VAL A 466 22.28 32.30 18.18
N SER A 467 22.11 32.44 16.87
CA SER A 467 22.63 33.56 16.11
C SER A 467 21.82 33.81 14.84
N ASN A 468 21.75 35.03 14.38
CA ASN A 468 21.07 35.41 13.16
C ASN A 468 19.60 34.94 13.08
N GLY A 469 18.87 34.92 14.18
CA GLY A 469 17.48 34.48 14.24
C GLY A 469 17.29 32.97 14.07
N ARG A 470 18.27 32.17 14.43
CA ARG A 470 18.21 30.69 14.34
C ARG A 470 18.98 30.03 15.49
N LEU A 471 18.55 28.84 15.82
CA LEU A 471 19.35 27.91 16.63
C LEU A 471 20.20 27.06 15.68
N HIS A 472 21.52 27.24 15.72
CA HIS A 472 22.51 26.43 15.01
C HIS A 472 22.98 25.33 15.92
N TRP A 473 22.84 24.10 15.51
CA TRP A 473 23.20 22.92 16.32
C TRP A 473 24.03 21.94 15.48
N PRO A 474 25.36 22.01 15.58
CA PRO A 474 26.25 21.03 14.94
C PRO A 474 25.94 19.62 15.44
N LEU A 475 25.87 18.65 14.52
CA LEU A 475 25.69 17.26 14.90
C LEU A 475 26.96 16.72 15.55
N THR A 476 26.81 16.04 16.67
CA THR A 476 27.90 15.45 17.44
C THR A 476 27.79 13.93 17.46
N SER A 477 28.89 13.24 17.84
CA SER A 477 28.91 11.78 17.97
C SER A 477 28.21 11.33 19.25
N THR A 478 26.94 11.70 19.35
CA THR A 478 26.02 11.39 20.44
C THR A 478 24.79 10.69 19.90
N ASP A 479 24.06 9.99 20.76
CA ASP A 479 22.86 9.27 20.40
C ASP A 479 21.78 9.32 21.48
N LEU A 480 20.53 9.01 21.08
CA LEU A 480 19.38 8.89 21.96
C LEU A 480 18.56 7.67 21.51
N VAL A 481 19.03 6.49 21.89
CA VAL A 481 18.38 5.20 21.63
C VAL A 481 18.89 4.12 22.59
N GLY A 482 18.00 3.35 23.20
CA GLY A 482 18.32 2.23 24.07
C GLY A 482 19.23 2.64 25.23
N ALA A 483 20.42 2.06 25.30
CA ALA A 483 21.44 2.39 26.30
C ALA A 483 22.34 3.58 25.91
N SER A 484 22.28 4.06 24.66
CA SER A 484 23.10 5.16 24.15
C SER A 484 22.34 6.49 24.29
N ASN A 485 22.33 7.03 25.53
CA ASN A 485 21.56 8.21 25.90
C ASN A 485 22.46 9.38 26.31
N ASN A 486 23.32 9.82 25.40
CA ASN A 486 24.27 10.92 25.66
C ASN A 486 24.03 12.18 24.81
N ALA A 487 23.04 12.16 23.90
CA ALA A 487 22.67 13.33 23.12
C ALA A 487 21.99 14.41 23.99
N GLY A 488 22.22 15.67 23.65
CA GLY A 488 21.50 16.80 24.21
C GLY A 488 20.04 16.81 23.80
N VAL A 489 19.14 17.19 24.71
CA VAL A 489 17.71 17.40 24.41
C VAL A 489 17.32 18.78 24.95
N LEU A 490 16.86 19.65 24.08
CA LEU A 490 16.44 21.01 24.42
C LEU A 490 14.92 21.07 24.50
N LEU A 491 14.37 21.12 25.72
CA LEU A 491 12.93 21.07 26.01
C LEU A 491 12.35 22.45 26.27
N HIS A 492 11.20 22.74 25.70
CA HIS A 492 10.41 23.95 25.93
C HIS A 492 9.22 23.69 26.86
N ASP A 493 8.74 24.72 27.54
CA ASP A 493 7.46 24.66 28.24
C ASP A 493 6.34 24.41 27.21
N THR A 494 5.45 23.47 27.51
CA THR A 494 4.44 22.98 26.56
C THR A 494 3.06 23.47 26.99
N PRO A 495 2.27 24.08 26.10
CA PRO A 495 0.91 24.52 26.41
C PRO A 495 0.00 23.35 26.82
N ASP A 496 -1.01 23.65 27.64
CA ASP A 496 -2.07 22.70 27.97
C ASP A 496 -3.05 22.48 26.81
N GLY A 497 -3.78 21.36 26.86
CA GLY A 497 -4.89 21.07 25.95
C GLY A 497 -4.47 20.44 24.62
N THR A 498 -5.16 20.79 23.53
CA THR A 498 -4.94 20.25 22.19
C THR A 498 -4.24 21.29 21.31
N TRP A 499 -3.07 20.96 20.85
CA TRP A 499 -2.18 21.87 20.13
C TRP A 499 -1.38 21.19 19.01
N ILE A 500 -0.73 22.01 18.19
CA ILE A 500 0.30 21.59 17.23
C ILE A 500 1.60 22.33 17.56
N ALA A 501 2.67 21.58 17.83
CA ALA A 501 4.04 22.10 17.80
C ALA A 501 4.58 22.05 16.38
N GLN A 502 5.24 23.14 15.94
CA GLN A 502 5.82 23.26 14.61
C GLN A 502 7.22 23.84 14.69
N THR A 503 8.12 23.27 13.90
CA THR A 503 9.43 23.86 13.61
C THR A 503 9.73 23.82 12.13
N LYS A 504 10.65 24.67 11.69
CA LYS A 504 11.31 24.57 10.39
C LYS A 504 12.77 24.22 10.65
N VAL A 505 13.24 23.12 10.12
CA VAL A 505 14.61 22.64 10.27
C VAL A 505 15.28 22.52 8.91
N THR A 506 16.49 23.08 8.80
CA THR A 506 17.38 22.86 7.68
C THR A 506 18.51 21.94 8.13
N LEU A 507 18.65 20.80 7.48
CA LEU A 507 19.71 19.84 7.72
C LEU A 507 20.08 19.20 6.38
N ASP A 508 21.18 19.66 5.79
CA ASP A 508 21.69 19.10 4.55
C ASP A 508 22.56 17.86 4.85
N LEU A 509 22.01 16.71 4.57
CA LEU A 509 22.68 15.42 4.71
C LEU A 509 23.26 14.91 3.38
N GLY A 510 23.21 15.73 2.33
CA GLY A 510 23.61 15.34 0.97
C GLY A 510 22.68 14.28 0.37
N GLU A 511 22.96 13.87 -0.85
CA GLU A 511 22.26 12.81 -1.56
C GLU A 511 23.23 11.71 -2.00
N ASN A 512 22.73 10.48 -2.16
CA ASN A 512 23.51 9.33 -2.67
C ASN A 512 24.81 9.03 -1.88
N THR A 513 24.84 9.41 -0.60
CA THR A 513 25.93 9.13 0.31
C THR A 513 25.43 8.32 1.49
N VAL A 514 26.26 7.40 1.99
CA VAL A 514 25.93 6.62 3.19
C VAL A 514 26.19 7.49 4.42
N ARG A 515 25.13 7.72 5.18
CA ARG A 515 25.17 8.36 6.52
C ARG A 515 24.24 7.59 7.44
N ASN A 516 24.63 7.36 8.67
CA ASN A 516 23.81 6.57 9.59
C ASN A 516 23.37 7.41 10.77
N PHE A 517 22.05 7.62 10.81
CA PHE A 517 21.30 8.17 11.94
C PHE A 517 21.61 9.64 12.29
N GLN A 518 22.38 10.36 11.45
CA GLN A 518 22.44 11.82 11.55
C GLN A 518 21.06 12.41 11.36
N GLN A 519 20.59 13.20 12.33
CA GLN A 519 19.20 13.63 12.39
C GLN A 519 18.99 14.88 13.22
N ALA A 520 17.90 15.61 12.91
CA ALA A 520 17.41 16.72 13.69
C ALA A 520 15.90 16.90 13.55
N GLY A 521 15.24 17.38 14.60
CA GLY A 521 13.79 17.62 14.58
C GLY A 521 13.15 17.85 15.94
N LEU A 522 11.85 17.53 15.99
CA LEU A 522 11.00 17.65 17.17
C LEU A 522 11.05 16.37 18.04
N ILE A 523 10.93 16.53 19.34
CA ILE A 523 10.78 15.42 20.27
C ILE A 523 9.65 15.69 21.27
N ALA A 524 8.84 14.66 21.54
CA ALA A 524 7.97 14.55 22.70
C ALA A 524 8.67 13.64 23.72
N TYR A 525 9.17 14.20 24.81
CA TYR A 525 10.13 13.55 25.71
C TYR A 525 9.58 13.46 27.14
N ARG A 526 9.50 12.26 27.69
CA ARG A 526 9.31 12.01 29.13
C ARG A 526 10.60 11.75 29.85
N ASN A 527 11.41 10.84 29.29
CA ASN A 527 12.74 10.45 29.76
C ASN A 527 13.48 9.71 28.63
N ASP A 528 14.72 9.29 28.88
CA ASP A 528 15.59 8.65 27.90
C ASP A 528 15.07 7.31 27.34
N SER A 529 14.13 6.67 28.01
CA SER A 529 13.54 5.39 27.58
C SER A 529 12.05 5.51 27.26
N ASP A 530 11.50 6.74 27.20
CA ASP A 530 10.11 6.99 26.84
C ASP A 530 9.95 8.33 26.11
N PHE A 531 10.08 8.30 24.79
CA PHE A 531 9.96 9.46 23.93
C PHE A 531 9.39 9.12 22.55
N ALA A 532 8.93 10.13 21.81
CA ALA A 532 8.65 10.04 20.38
C ALA A 532 9.36 11.19 19.66
N ARG A 533 10.11 10.90 18.60
CA ARG A 533 10.96 11.85 17.87
C ARG A 533 10.58 11.93 16.41
N LEU A 534 10.29 13.12 15.91
CA LEU A 534 10.02 13.41 14.50
C LEU A 534 11.22 14.14 13.90
N SER A 535 12.00 13.45 13.09
CA SER A 535 13.28 13.94 12.58
C SER A 535 13.38 13.89 11.06
N SER A 536 14.09 14.85 10.46
CA SER A 536 14.81 14.62 9.20
C SER A 536 16.02 13.76 9.52
N VAL A 537 16.18 12.61 8.89
CA VAL A 537 17.19 11.60 9.23
C VAL A 537 17.82 10.96 8.01
N ALA A 538 19.11 10.63 8.09
CA ALA A 538 19.78 9.76 7.15
C ALA A 538 19.73 8.32 7.65
N ILE A 539 19.26 7.41 6.80
CA ILE A 539 19.30 5.97 7.02
C ILE A 539 20.00 5.34 5.83
N TRP A 540 21.25 4.95 6.02
CA TRP A 540 22.15 4.47 4.96
C TRP A 540 22.24 5.47 3.79
N ASN A 541 21.91 5.05 2.57
CA ASN A 541 21.88 5.87 1.37
C ASN A 541 20.57 6.66 1.18
N THR A 542 19.59 6.50 2.08
CA THR A 542 18.30 7.19 2.00
C THR A 542 18.22 8.36 2.98
N ARG A 543 17.36 9.33 2.66
CA ARG A 543 16.93 10.43 3.52
C ARG A 543 15.47 10.24 3.80
N GLN A 544 15.06 10.37 5.05
CA GLN A 544 13.69 10.07 5.49
C GLN A 544 13.22 11.13 6.49
N THR A 545 11.91 11.27 6.60
CA THR A 545 11.27 11.95 7.72
C THR A 545 10.72 10.85 8.63
N GLU A 546 11.42 10.55 9.72
CA GLU A 546 11.05 9.47 10.63
C GLU A 546 10.30 10.00 11.85
N PHE A 547 9.26 9.29 12.25
CA PHE A 547 8.58 9.47 13.53
C PHE A 547 8.84 8.23 14.40
N GLY A 548 9.96 8.24 15.09
CA GLY A 548 10.42 7.17 15.97
C GLY A 548 9.71 7.19 17.33
N ARG A 549 9.59 6.02 17.95
CA ARG A 549 9.03 5.79 19.29
C ARG A 549 9.96 4.88 20.07
N GLU A 550 10.37 5.32 21.24
CA GLU A 550 11.04 4.48 22.22
C GLU A 550 10.17 4.34 23.46
N LEU A 551 10.09 3.14 24.00
CA LEU A 551 9.39 2.85 25.25
C LEU A 551 10.03 1.64 25.96
N VAL A 552 9.75 1.52 27.25
CA VAL A 552 10.09 0.33 28.03
C VAL A 552 8.97 -0.68 27.85
N ALA A 553 9.31 -1.88 27.38
CA ALA A 553 8.32 -2.95 27.23
C ALA A 553 7.85 -3.44 28.61
N ALA A 554 6.53 -3.50 28.79
CA ALA A 554 5.95 -3.92 30.08
C ALA A 554 6.23 -5.39 30.41
N SER A 555 6.48 -6.21 29.39
CA SER A 555 6.70 -7.66 29.54
C SER A 555 8.02 -8.02 30.20
N ASP A 556 9.08 -7.24 30.02
CA ASP A 556 10.46 -7.60 30.41
C ASP A 556 11.36 -6.42 30.80
N GLY A 557 10.84 -5.21 30.75
CA GLY A 557 11.58 -4.00 31.07
C GLY A 557 12.64 -3.57 30.04
N ARG A 558 12.70 -4.22 28.85
CA ARG A 558 13.62 -3.78 27.80
C ARG A 558 13.14 -2.51 27.13
N THR A 559 14.10 -1.66 26.83
CA THR A 559 13.87 -0.50 25.95
C THR A 559 13.78 -0.98 24.49
N ILE A 560 12.70 -0.62 23.82
CA ILE A 560 12.43 -0.97 22.43
C ILE A 560 12.23 0.31 21.63
N TYR A 561 12.96 0.43 20.52
CA TYR A 561 12.82 1.52 19.56
C TYR A 561 12.24 1.01 18.24
N GLY A 562 11.38 1.79 17.62
CA GLY A 562 10.91 1.61 16.26
C GLY A 562 10.40 2.92 15.68
N GLY A 563 10.26 3.00 14.38
CA GLY A 563 9.87 4.22 13.70
C GLY A 563 8.86 4.00 12.58
N ALA A 564 8.10 5.03 12.29
CA ALA A 564 7.26 5.16 11.11
C ALA A 564 7.79 6.30 10.24
N VAL A 565 7.57 6.22 8.93
CA VAL A 565 7.95 7.30 8.01
C VAL A 565 6.74 8.17 7.72
N VAL A 566 6.94 9.48 7.57
CA VAL A 566 5.85 10.44 7.41
C VAL A 566 5.70 10.87 5.95
N GLY A 567 6.52 11.76 5.46
CA GLY A 567 6.42 12.33 4.13
C GLY A 567 7.77 12.40 3.43
N THR A 568 7.78 13.00 2.26
CA THR A 568 8.97 13.17 1.44
C THR A 568 9.95 14.12 2.14
N PRO A 569 11.21 13.71 2.38
CA PRO A 569 12.22 14.55 2.99
C PRO A 569 12.73 15.65 2.04
N ALA A 570 13.37 16.65 2.60
CA ALA A 570 14.10 17.69 1.90
C ALA A 570 15.20 18.25 2.81
N PRO A 571 16.24 18.92 2.26
CA PRO A 571 17.26 19.59 3.10
C PRO A 571 16.65 20.60 4.07
N THR A 572 15.57 21.29 3.67
CA THR A 572 14.76 22.10 4.57
C THR A 572 13.36 21.49 4.64
N VAL A 573 12.88 21.19 5.84
CA VAL A 573 11.58 20.58 6.08
C VAL A 573 10.87 21.26 7.25
N TRP A 574 9.55 21.41 7.12
CA TRP A 574 8.68 21.80 8.23
C TRP A 574 8.12 20.57 8.89
N LEU A 575 8.22 20.48 10.20
CA LEU A 575 7.76 19.37 11.00
C LEU A 575 6.65 19.83 11.95
N ARG A 576 5.62 18.99 12.11
CA ARG A 576 4.53 19.19 13.07
C ARG A 576 4.31 17.96 13.93
N LEU A 577 4.13 18.18 15.23
CA LEU A 577 3.55 17.22 16.16
C LEU A 577 2.21 17.78 16.65
N ALA A 578 1.11 17.15 16.26
CA ALA A 578 -0.21 17.47 16.79
C ALA A 578 -0.50 16.60 18.00
N HIS A 579 -0.95 17.19 19.09
CA HIS A 579 -1.27 16.53 20.34
C HIS A 579 -2.76 16.61 20.66
N THR A 580 -3.30 15.52 21.20
CA THR A 580 -4.60 15.47 21.86
C THR A 580 -4.65 14.35 22.89
N ARG A 581 -5.68 14.34 23.72
CA ARG A 581 -5.98 13.28 24.66
C ARG A 581 -7.24 12.53 24.22
N ASN A 582 -7.23 11.20 24.26
CA ASN A 582 -8.43 10.42 23.97
C ASN A 582 -9.31 10.25 25.22
N ALA A 583 -10.47 9.59 25.06
CA ALA A 583 -11.42 9.37 26.16
C ALA A 583 -10.87 8.47 27.29
N ALA A 584 -9.88 7.65 27.01
CA ALA A 584 -9.19 6.82 28.01
C ALA A 584 -8.06 7.59 28.74
N GLY A 585 -7.85 8.86 28.41
CA GLY A 585 -6.80 9.68 28.99
C GLY A 585 -5.42 9.49 28.36
N GLU A 586 -5.27 8.62 27.35
CA GLU A 586 -4.02 8.42 26.64
C GLU A 586 -3.68 9.65 25.79
N LEU A 587 -2.38 9.90 25.65
CA LEU A 587 -1.84 11.04 24.92
C LEU A 587 -1.46 10.63 23.50
N LEU A 588 -2.10 11.22 22.51
CA LEU A 588 -1.86 10.93 21.09
C LEU A 588 -1.01 12.04 20.48
N TYR A 589 0.04 11.63 19.78
CA TYR A 589 0.91 12.50 18.99
C TYR A 589 0.87 12.06 17.54
N ARG A 590 0.44 12.96 16.64
CA ARG A 590 0.41 12.72 15.19
C ARG A 590 1.46 13.56 14.50
N ALA A 591 2.28 12.91 13.69
CA ALA A 591 3.32 13.58 12.93
C ALA A 591 2.82 14.09 11.59
N ALA A 592 3.37 15.23 11.15
CA ALA A 592 3.27 15.69 9.78
C ALA A 592 4.57 16.36 9.32
N SER A 593 4.84 16.27 8.02
CA SER A 593 5.94 16.98 7.38
C SER A 593 5.46 17.78 6.17
N SER A 594 6.23 18.80 5.80
CA SER A 594 5.99 19.62 4.62
C SER A 594 7.33 20.07 4.02
N ARG A 595 7.38 20.16 2.68
CA ARG A 595 8.55 20.68 1.95
C ARG A 595 8.45 22.17 1.62
N ASP A 596 7.28 22.76 1.82
CA ASP A 596 6.97 24.15 1.45
C ASP A 596 6.34 24.97 2.59
N GLY A 597 6.06 24.34 3.74
CA GLY A 597 5.40 24.94 4.91
C GLY A 597 3.88 25.13 4.74
N SER A 598 3.32 24.80 3.59
CA SER A 598 1.90 25.01 3.26
C SER A 598 1.14 23.69 2.99
N SER A 599 1.75 22.78 2.25
CA SER A 599 1.21 21.46 1.90
C SER A 599 1.72 20.42 2.90
N TRP A 600 0.82 19.76 3.64
CA TRP A 600 1.19 18.89 4.75
C TRP A 600 0.84 17.42 4.47
N THR A 601 1.83 16.56 4.60
CA THR A 601 1.63 15.10 4.64
C THR A 601 1.51 14.66 6.10
N TRP A 602 0.34 14.16 6.47
CA TRP A 602 0.06 13.62 7.79
C TRP A 602 0.35 12.12 7.82
N GLY A 603 1.15 11.70 8.78
CA GLY A 603 1.61 10.31 8.97
C GLY A 603 1.00 9.65 10.21
N ALA A 604 1.83 8.80 10.81
CA ALA A 604 1.54 7.96 11.95
C ALA A 604 1.13 8.73 13.21
N VAL A 605 0.41 8.01 14.08
CA VAL A 605 0.10 8.45 15.45
C VAL A 605 0.78 7.49 16.42
N TRP A 606 1.61 8.03 17.32
CA TRP A 606 2.06 7.31 18.51
C TRP A 606 1.20 7.67 19.72
N THR A 607 1.02 6.71 20.60
CA THR A 607 0.23 6.84 21.83
C THR A 607 1.14 6.66 23.03
N PHE A 608 1.01 7.55 23.99
CA PHE A 608 1.59 7.41 25.32
C PHE A 608 0.49 7.08 26.30
N ASP A 609 0.79 6.30 27.32
CA ASP A 609 -0.15 6.00 28.40
C ASP A 609 -0.61 7.27 29.11
N ALA A 610 -1.78 7.19 29.73
CA ALA A 610 -2.28 8.24 30.59
C ALA A 610 -1.27 8.54 31.72
N GLY A 611 -1.07 9.82 32.02
CA GLY A 611 -0.10 10.26 33.03
C GLY A 611 0.51 11.61 32.67
N THR A 612 1.75 11.84 33.13
CA THR A 612 2.49 13.08 32.84
C THR A 612 2.71 13.21 31.34
N ALA A 613 2.29 14.33 30.76
CA ALA A 613 2.51 14.61 29.36
C ALA A 613 4.04 14.75 29.05
N PRO A 614 4.54 14.19 27.93
CA PRO A 614 5.84 14.51 27.43
C PRO A 614 6.01 16.00 27.20
N ARG A 615 7.18 16.54 27.53
CA ARG A 615 7.56 17.89 27.11
C ARG A 615 7.98 17.88 25.65
N ILE A 616 7.73 18.98 24.97
CA ILE A 616 8.15 19.14 23.58
C ILE A 616 9.47 19.88 23.50
N GLY A 617 10.30 19.47 22.56
CA GLY A 617 11.59 20.11 22.36
C GLY A 617 12.21 19.80 21.01
N LEU A 618 13.50 20.11 20.93
CA LEU A 618 14.35 19.93 19.76
C LEU A 618 15.49 18.98 20.08
N VAL A 619 15.95 18.25 19.06
CA VAL A 619 17.13 17.37 19.11
C VAL A 619 17.92 17.49 17.81
N ALA A 620 19.26 17.33 17.92
CA ALA A 620 20.17 17.18 16.80
C ALA A 620 21.34 16.30 17.23
N HIS A 621 21.56 15.16 16.56
CA HIS A 621 22.60 14.19 16.94
C HIS A 621 22.85 13.15 15.83
N GLY A 622 23.66 12.12 16.10
CA GLY A 622 23.83 10.94 15.26
C GLY A 622 25.14 10.87 14.49
N GLY A 623 26.13 11.68 14.84
CA GLY A 623 27.48 11.60 14.28
C GLY A 623 28.03 12.92 13.78
N ALA A 624 29.34 13.12 13.99
CA ALA A 624 30.07 14.32 13.58
C ALA A 624 30.72 14.19 12.19
N ASP A 625 30.76 13.00 11.61
CA ASP A 625 31.42 12.73 10.34
C ASP A 625 30.49 11.97 9.38
N PRO A 626 30.28 12.49 8.16
CA PRO A 626 30.67 13.84 7.71
C PRO A 626 29.93 14.92 8.50
N ALA A 627 30.59 16.07 8.73
CA ALA A 627 30.05 17.17 9.50
C ALA A 627 28.72 17.67 8.89
N ALA A 628 27.75 17.97 9.75
CA ALA A 628 26.50 18.60 9.40
C ALA A 628 26.01 19.47 10.56
N THR A 629 25.28 20.53 10.25
CA THR A 629 24.68 21.43 11.25
C THR A 629 23.19 21.53 11.00
N ALA A 630 22.40 21.30 12.03
CA ALA A 630 20.99 21.58 12.00
C ALA A 630 20.73 23.06 12.29
N GLU A 631 19.88 23.71 11.51
CA GLU A 631 19.42 25.07 11.73
C GLU A 631 17.91 25.04 11.98
N PHE A 632 17.47 25.51 13.15
CA PHE A 632 16.06 25.66 13.48
C PHE A 632 15.68 27.14 13.40
N ASP A 633 14.68 27.47 12.59
CA ASP A 633 14.21 28.84 12.43
C ASP A 633 13.34 29.27 13.62
N TYR A 634 12.60 28.36 14.23
CA TYR A 634 11.67 28.63 15.36
C TYR A 634 11.15 27.35 16.00
N LEU A 635 10.55 27.48 17.18
CA LEU A 635 9.56 26.55 17.73
C LEU A 635 8.26 27.32 17.98
N ARG A 636 7.14 26.87 17.42
CA ARG A 636 5.83 27.52 17.57
C ARG A 636 4.79 26.51 18.03
N PHE A 637 3.88 26.95 18.91
CA PHE A 637 2.72 26.20 19.32
C PHE A 637 1.44 26.88 18.86
N TYR A 638 0.54 26.13 18.26
CA TYR A 638 -0.75 26.60 17.77
C TYR A 638 -1.87 25.85 18.49
N ALA A 639 -2.94 26.53 18.86
CA ALA A 639 -4.19 25.88 19.22
C ALA A 639 -4.61 24.96 18.06
N SER A 640 -5.18 23.80 18.39
CA SER A 640 -5.57 22.84 17.37
C SER A 640 -6.98 22.31 17.57
N SER A 641 -7.66 22.05 16.46
CA SER A 641 -8.84 21.20 16.42
C SER A 641 -8.42 19.82 15.91
N TRP A 642 -8.48 18.81 16.78
CA TRP A 642 -8.32 17.42 16.35
C TRP A 642 -9.69 16.89 15.94
N PRO A 643 -9.90 16.52 14.66
CA PRO A 643 -11.20 16.00 14.23
C PRO A 643 -11.57 14.76 15.04
N GLY A 644 -12.77 14.77 15.60
CA GLY A 644 -13.29 13.59 16.31
C GLY A 644 -13.23 12.37 15.40
N ARG A 645 -12.92 11.20 15.95
CA ARG A 645 -13.04 9.94 15.22
C ARG A 645 -14.50 9.84 14.77
N SER A 646 -14.73 9.85 13.46
CA SER A 646 -16.04 9.45 12.93
C SER A 646 -16.32 8.04 13.44
N ARG A 647 -17.38 7.90 14.24
CA ARG A 647 -17.87 6.64 14.77
C ARG A 647 -18.20 5.65 13.67
#